data_2c587c555a134f9f3cf86ae5dc1a8295
#
_entry.id   2c587c555a134f9f3cf86ae5dc1a8295
#
_cell.length_a   1.000
_cell.length_b   1.000
_cell.length_c   1.000
_cell.angle_alpha   90.00
_cell.angle_beta   90.00
_cell.angle_gamma   90.00
#
_symmetry.space_group_name_H-M   'P 1'
#
loop_
_entity.id
_entity.type
_entity.pdbx_description
1 polymer ?
#
loop_
_entity_poly.entity_id
_entity_poly.type
_entity_poly.pdbx_seq_one_letter_code
_entity_poly.pdbx_strand_id
1 'polypeptide(L)'
;MSTFDRGRSLRDKGIVFFVSLALLSAMSAAQSTVDWPAYNGQLEADHYSHLAQINRANVHGLKTAWTFDTGEKGDIQDNPLIIGGTLFAYTPTQKVIALDAATGKLKWKFDSGIEGRQPARGLSYWTDGKDERIFAGVMNFLYCLNAHTGQPVSDFGEDGRIDLRKGVAEFRDEDYQKQSIALTSPGVIYKDLIIVGGRNPETHPSPPGDIRAFDVHTGALRWSFHTIPHPGEPGYETWPADAYKTAGAANNWTGMSLDAARGIVYVPTGSAVMDFYGGDRVGNDLYSNSLLALDASTGKLLWHFKGVHHDIWDRDFPAQPALFTLHRNGKAIDALAQISKQSYIYVFNRVTGEPLFPVHELQYPASNVPGEVASPTQPKPDAPAPFARQRLTEDLLTNRSPAAHEWAVNEFRKMQSGGQFTPFTLGKLTIVFPGFDGGGEWSGAAIDPATEVLYVGSNEMAFVGGLVPASTKGGPGSATYQNECAMCHGAGRAGSPPAFPSLLNVHERMSQAEIIERIRTGKGRMPAFSDIKGPDLDALLSYLELGDKVLQTNDAVGTGKPDYVFTGYRKFLDPDGYPAVATPWGTLNAIDLKTGKYLWKIPLGEYPELAKQGMKNTGSELYGGPIVTAGGVLFIGATVFDRKFHAFDTGTGKLLWETTLPFAGIATPATYMIDGRQYLVIATGGGRDPKGPVGGAYVAFALPKKGD
;
A
#
# COMPACT_ATOMS: atom_id res chain seq x y z
N MET A 1 -89.64 -12.07 12.93
CA MET A 1 -89.59 -11.32 14.20
C MET A 1 -88.15 -10.90 14.38
N SER A 2 -87.89 -9.68 13.99
CA SER A 2 -87.55 -8.51 14.82
C SER A 2 -86.12 -8.61 15.39
N THR A 3 -85.19 -7.71 15.31
CA THR A 3 -85.09 -6.28 15.00
C THR A 3 -83.63 -5.87 15.13
N PHE A 4 -83.17 -4.94 14.22
CA PHE A 4 -82.27 -3.83 14.47
C PHE A 4 -81.09 -3.98 15.49
N ASP A 5 -79.90 -3.66 15.17
CA ASP A 5 -79.43 -2.28 15.33
C ASP A 5 -78.17 -1.93 14.54
N ARG A 6 -78.16 -0.69 14.07
CA ARG A 6 -77.05 -0.01 13.39
C ARG A 6 -76.19 0.69 14.42
N GLY A 7 -74.88 0.79 14.08
CA GLY A 7 -74.14 1.94 14.55
C GLY A 7 -72.82 1.61 15.27
N ARG A 8 -71.72 1.78 14.52
CA ARG A 8 -70.40 2.24 15.03
C ARG A 8 -69.47 2.30 13.84
N SER A 9 -69.07 3.38 13.46
CA SER A 9 -68.28 4.47 13.94
C SER A 9 -67.01 4.58 13.08
N LEU A 10 -67.05 5.55 12.22
CA LEU A 10 -65.95 6.06 11.38
C LEU A 10 -64.88 6.78 12.23
N ARG A 11 -64.26 6.13 13.19
CA ARG A 11 -63.16 6.76 14.00
C ARG A 11 -61.82 6.08 13.96
N ASP A 12 -61.68 4.86 13.43
CA ASP A 12 -60.39 4.12 13.51
C ASP A 12 -59.51 4.24 12.26
N LYS A 13 -59.93 4.94 11.19
CA LYS A 13 -59.11 5.10 9.98
C LYS A 13 -58.19 6.33 10.02
N GLY A 14 -58.37 7.27 10.96
CA GLY A 14 -57.56 8.48 11.02
C GLY A 14 -56.25 8.34 11.80
N ILE A 15 -56.19 7.40 12.75
CA ILE A 15 -55.02 7.24 13.62
C ILE A 15 -53.91 6.42 12.94
N VAL A 16 -54.24 5.46 12.11
CA VAL A 16 -53.26 4.64 11.35
C VAL A 16 -52.52 5.46 10.29
N PHE A 17 -53.19 6.45 9.68
CA PHE A 17 -52.54 7.31 8.66
C PHE A 17 -51.56 8.33 9.26
N PHE A 18 -51.81 8.82 10.49
CA PHE A 18 -50.92 9.74 11.18
C PHE A 18 -49.67 9.06 11.76
N VAL A 19 -49.77 7.82 12.23
CA VAL A 19 -48.62 7.04 12.70
C VAL A 19 -47.71 6.62 11.55
N SER A 20 -48.26 6.28 10.40
CA SER A 20 -47.47 5.95 9.20
C SER A 20 -46.77 7.17 8.61
N LEU A 21 -47.34 8.35 8.66
CA LEU A 21 -46.70 9.60 8.20
C LEU A 21 -45.60 10.07 9.16
N ALA A 22 -45.79 9.88 10.48
CA ALA A 22 -44.79 10.18 11.48
C ALA A 22 -43.59 9.23 11.44
N LEU A 23 -43.79 7.95 11.10
CA LEU A 23 -42.74 6.97 10.90
C LEU A 23 -41.95 7.22 9.61
N LEU A 24 -42.58 7.66 8.51
CA LEU A 24 -41.92 8.08 7.30
C LEU A 24 -41.12 9.37 7.48
N SER A 25 -41.60 10.30 8.30
CA SER A 25 -40.86 11.54 8.64
C SER A 25 -39.65 11.26 9.56
N ALA A 26 -39.76 10.28 10.46
CA ALA A 26 -38.67 9.87 11.34
C ALA A 26 -37.56 9.10 10.59
N MET A 27 -37.89 8.35 9.53
CA MET A 27 -36.90 7.72 8.69
C MET A 27 -36.13 8.70 7.79
N SER A 28 -36.70 9.88 7.49
CA SER A 28 -36.00 10.92 6.71
C SER A 28 -35.04 11.79 7.55
N ALA A 29 -35.12 11.74 8.86
CA ALA A 29 -34.26 12.51 9.76
C ALA A 29 -33.01 11.73 10.24
N ALA A 30 -32.89 10.44 9.89
CA ALA A 30 -31.88 9.54 10.45
C ALA A 30 -30.56 9.45 9.69
N GLN A 31 -30.30 10.30 8.70
CA GLN A 31 -29.04 10.32 7.93
C GLN A 31 -28.37 11.70 7.91
N SER A 32 -28.26 12.35 9.06
CA SER A 32 -27.55 13.64 9.13
C SER A 32 -26.02 13.48 9.12
N THR A 33 -25.51 12.35 9.59
CA THR A 33 -24.08 12.06 9.66
C THR A 33 -23.79 10.64 9.17
N VAL A 34 -22.79 10.48 8.31
CA VAL A 34 -22.26 9.20 7.84
C VAL A 34 -20.75 9.25 7.94
N ASP A 35 -20.20 8.34 8.70
CA ASP A 35 -18.77 8.27 8.99
C ASP A 35 -17.98 7.51 7.92
N TRP A 36 -16.65 7.61 8.00
CA TRP A 36 -15.65 6.80 7.30
C TRP A 36 -14.76 6.16 8.37
N PRO A 37 -15.26 5.06 9.02
CA PRO A 37 -14.76 4.66 10.34
C PRO A 37 -13.53 3.78 10.34
N ALA A 38 -13.10 3.26 9.19
CA ALA A 38 -11.93 2.41 9.06
C ALA A 38 -11.06 2.82 7.87
N TYR A 39 -9.85 2.33 7.87
CA TYR A 39 -8.93 2.47 6.73
C TYR A 39 -9.58 1.89 5.47
N ASN A 40 -9.64 2.71 4.42
CA ASN A 40 -10.33 2.41 3.17
C ASN A 40 -11.86 2.20 3.30
N GLY A 41 -12.46 2.80 4.32
CA GLY A 41 -13.91 2.93 4.50
C GLY A 41 -14.50 2.08 5.58
N GLN A 42 -14.52 0.78 5.37
CA GLN A 42 -15.07 -0.21 6.30
C GLN A 42 -14.02 -1.29 6.58
N LEU A 43 -14.30 -2.19 7.54
CA LEU A 43 -13.42 -3.33 7.85
C LEU A 43 -13.26 -4.31 6.68
N GLU A 44 -14.22 -4.32 5.77
CA GLU A 44 -14.25 -5.10 4.53
C GLU A 44 -13.27 -4.56 3.47
N ALA A 45 -12.78 -3.33 3.61
CA ALA A 45 -11.88 -2.65 2.68
C ALA A 45 -12.36 -2.66 1.22
N ASP A 46 -13.67 -2.50 1.00
CA ASP A 46 -14.29 -2.47 -0.33
C ASP A 46 -14.21 -1.09 -1.01
N HIS A 47 -13.74 -0.07 -0.30
CA HIS A 47 -13.62 1.33 -0.77
C HIS A 47 -14.96 1.89 -1.30
N TYR A 48 -16.06 1.46 -0.73
CA TYR A 48 -17.40 1.83 -1.13
C TYR A 48 -18.11 2.69 -0.10
N SER A 49 -18.97 3.61 -0.59
CA SER A 49 -19.88 4.38 0.25
C SER A 49 -21.29 4.36 -0.29
N HIS A 50 -22.26 4.13 0.58
CA HIS A 50 -23.69 4.22 0.27
C HIS A 50 -24.19 5.66 0.01
N LEU A 51 -23.34 6.68 0.15
CA LEU A 51 -23.68 8.07 -0.11
C LEU A 51 -23.94 8.30 -1.60
N ALA A 52 -25.04 9.03 -1.91
CA ALA A 52 -25.48 9.30 -3.28
C ALA A 52 -25.86 10.77 -3.52
N GLN A 53 -25.62 11.67 -2.56
CA GLN A 53 -25.89 13.10 -2.75
C GLN A 53 -25.02 13.66 -3.87
N ILE A 54 -23.74 13.31 -3.91
CA ILE A 54 -22.86 13.56 -5.05
C ILE A 54 -23.05 12.38 -6.03
N ASN A 55 -23.48 12.71 -7.24
CA ASN A 55 -23.83 11.69 -8.26
C ASN A 55 -23.49 12.15 -9.67
N ARG A 56 -23.71 11.28 -10.66
CA ARG A 56 -23.40 11.57 -12.08
C ARG A 56 -23.95 12.90 -12.60
N ALA A 57 -25.14 13.31 -12.13
CA ALA A 57 -25.81 14.49 -12.63
C ALA A 57 -25.25 15.81 -12.05
N ASN A 58 -24.67 15.78 -10.85
CA ASN A 58 -24.28 16.99 -10.12
C ASN A 58 -22.80 17.09 -9.75
N VAL A 59 -22.00 16.03 -9.95
CA VAL A 59 -20.58 15.99 -9.58
C VAL A 59 -19.74 17.10 -10.21
N HIS A 60 -20.14 17.59 -11.39
CA HIS A 60 -19.51 18.74 -12.05
C HIS A 60 -19.60 20.04 -11.25
N GLY A 61 -20.53 20.12 -10.30
CA GLY A 61 -20.73 21.25 -9.41
C GLY A 61 -19.87 21.25 -8.16
N LEU A 62 -18.99 20.26 -7.95
CA LEU A 62 -18.12 20.18 -6.80
C LEU A 62 -17.21 21.41 -6.68
N LYS A 63 -17.09 21.93 -5.47
CA LYS A 63 -16.19 23.03 -5.10
C LYS A 63 -15.38 22.63 -3.88
N THR A 64 -14.21 23.23 -3.71
CA THR A 64 -13.44 23.14 -2.48
C THR A 64 -14.27 23.68 -1.32
N ALA A 65 -14.55 22.83 -0.33
CA ALA A 65 -15.26 23.19 0.89
C ALA A 65 -14.29 23.78 1.93
N TRP A 66 -13.14 23.15 2.09
CA TRP A 66 -12.06 23.61 2.95
C TRP A 66 -10.71 22.99 2.52
N THR A 67 -9.63 23.62 2.96
CA THR A 67 -8.26 23.11 2.86
C THR A 67 -7.57 23.29 4.20
N PHE A 68 -6.87 22.25 4.65
CA PHE A 68 -6.01 22.30 5.82
C PHE A 68 -4.56 22.07 5.37
N ASP A 69 -3.72 23.06 5.53
CA ASP A 69 -2.27 22.97 5.31
C ASP A 69 -1.62 22.47 6.60
N THR A 70 -0.87 21.37 6.51
CA THR A 70 -0.15 20.79 7.66
C THR A 70 1.02 21.65 8.13
N GLY A 71 1.51 22.56 7.29
CA GLY A 71 2.72 23.34 7.49
C GLY A 71 4.01 22.52 7.33
N GLU A 72 3.90 21.25 6.92
CA GLU A 72 5.01 20.32 6.80
C GLU A 72 5.26 19.94 5.34
N LYS A 73 6.49 19.51 5.04
CA LYS A 73 6.90 19.10 3.69
C LYS A 73 7.08 17.59 3.65
N GLY A 74 6.46 16.94 2.68
CA GLY A 74 6.64 15.51 2.45
C GLY A 74 5.47 14.87 1.73
N ASP A 75 5.60 13.57 1.53
CA ASP A 75 4.56 12.74 0.95
C ASP A 75 3.50 12.39 2.01
N ILE A 76 2.24 12.30 1.61
CA ILE A 76 1.14 11.83 2.46
C ILE A 76 0.42 10.70 1.73
N GLN A 77 0.34 9.54 2.38
CA GLN A 77 -0.36 8.36 1.87
C GLN A 77 -1.63 8.04 2.69
N ASP A 78 -2.01 8.95 3.56
CA ASP A 78 -3.05 8.75 4.57
C ASP A 78 -4.46 8.72 3.99
N ASN A 79 -5.23 7.69 4.33
CA ASN A 79 -6.68 7.65 4.19
C ASN A 79 -7.27 8.01 5.55
N PRO A 80 -7.82 9.21 5.74
CA PRO A 80 -8.24 9.70 7.05
C PRO A 80 -9.47 8.96 7.57
N LEU A 81 -9.58 8.82 8.89
CA LEU A 81 -10.83 8.40 9.54
C LEU A 81 -11.75 9.59 9.77
N ILE A 82 -13.03 9.38 9.60
CA ILE A 82 -14.05 10.37 9.99
C ILE A 82 -15.03 9.70 10.96
N ILE A 83 -15.07 10.20 12.21
CA ILE A 83 -15.88 9.66 13.30
C ILE A 83 -16.61 10.81 13.98
N GLY A 84 -17.94 10.75 14.03
CA GLY A 84 -18.75 11.72 14.77
C GLY A 84 -18.45 13.19 14.42
N GLY A 85 -18.16 13.50 13.15
CA GLY A 85 -17.80 14.85 12.69
C GLY A 85 -16.36 15.28 12.98
N THR A 86 -15.50 14.38 13.40
CA THR A 86 -14.06 14.60 13.55
C THR A 86 -13.28 13.82 12.50
N LEU A 87 -12.37 14.48 11.80
CA LEU A 87 -11.45 13.85 10.88
C LEU A 87 -10.11 13.64 11.59
N PHE A 88 -9.65 12.39 11.66
CA PHE A 88 -8.35 12.01 12.23
C PHE A 88 -7.40 11.61 11.11
N ALA A 89 -6.17 12.11 11.16
CA ALA A 89 -5.24 12.00 10.05
C ALA A 89 -3.78 12.17 10.48
N TYR A 90 -2.85 11.88 9.56
CA TYR A 90 -1.43 12.13 9.73
C TYR A 90 -0.93 13.38 9.01
N THR A 91 0.13 13.98 9.54
CA THR A 91 0.98 14.91 8.80
C THR A 91 2.12 14.16 8.09
N PRO A 92 2.87 14.79 7.16
CA PRO A 92 4.04 14.17 6.51
C PRO A 92 5.10 13.59 7.45
N THR A 93 5.22 14.12 8.66
CA THR A 93 6.20 13.65 9.67
C THR A 93 5.57 12.79 10.76
N GLN A 94 4.43 12.14 10.44
CA GLN A 94 3.70 11.21 11.32
C GLN A 94 3.15 11.83 12.62
N LYS A 95 2.90 13.15 12.66
CA LYS A 95 2.09 13.72 13.74
C LYS A 95 0.62 13.40 13.48
N VAL A 96 -0.14 13.16 14.54
CA VAL A 96 -1.57 12.88 14.44
C VAL A 96 -2.35 14.17 14.65
N ILE A 97 -3.32 14.42 13.78
CA ILE A 97 -4.20 15.59 13.85
C ILE A 97 -5.66 15.18 13.91
N ALA A 98 -6.45 15.96 14.62
CA ALA A 98 -7.90 15.91 14.57
C ALA A 98 -8.44 17.24 14.06
N LEU A 99 -9.27 17.18 13.03
CA LEU A 99 -9.91 18.33 12.42
C LEU A 99 -11.43 18.26 12.59
N ASP A 100 -12.07 19.38 12.66
CA ASP A 100 -13.51 19.45 12.41
C ASP A 100 -13.79 19.09 10.95
N ALA A 101 -14.53 18.02 10.72
CA ALA A 101 -14.69 17.45 9.38
C ALA A 101 -15.53 18.35 8.44
N ALA A 102 -16.37 19.24 8.96
CA ALA A 102 -17.16 20.17 8.15
C ALA A 102 -16.38 21.42 7.73
N THR A 103 -15.36 21.83 8.49
CA THR A 103 -14.67 23.12 8.33
C THR A 103 -13.17 23.04 8.12
N GLY A 104 -12.56 21.88 8.40
CA GLY A 104 -11.11 21.71 8.37
C GLY A 104 -10.37 22.38 9.53
N LYS A 105 -11.06 22.91 10.55
CA LYS A 105 -10.42 23.54 11.70
C LYS A 105 -9.73 22.51 12.58
N LEU A 106 -8.49 22.79 12.98
CA LEU A 106 -7.73 21.96 13.90
C LEU A 106 -8.41 21.92 15.28
N LYS A 107 -8.69 20.71 15.79
CA LYS A 107 -9.18 20.45 17.15
C LYS A 107 -8.01 20.18 18.10
N TRP A 108 -7.14 19.26 17.71
CA TRP A 108 -5.92 18.94 18.43
C TRP A 108 -4.85 18.35 17.51
N LYS A 109 -3.60 18.37 17.97
CA LYS A 109 -2.44 17.78 17.30
C LYS A 109 -1.60 17.05 18.34
N PHE A 110 -1.27 15.79 18.07
CA PHE A 110 -0.31 15.01 18.83
C PHE A 110 1.04 14.98 18.10
N ASP A 111 2.11 15.31 18.81
CA ASP A 111 3.49 15.22 18.36
C ASP A 111 4.24 14.30 19.33
N SER A 112 4.69 13.15 18.86
CA SER A 112 5.41 12.17 19.65
C SER A 112 6.86 12.60 19.98
N GLY A 113 7.34 13.69 19.38
CA GLY A 113 8.74 14.08 19.41
C GLY A 113 9.66 13.23 18.52
N ILE A 114 9.10 12.21 17.85
CA ILE A 114 9.82 11.35 16.90
C ILE A 114 9.51 11.87 15.50
N GLU A 115 10.54 12.25 14.76
CA GLU A 115 10.36 12.62 13.36
C GLU A 115 10.10 11.37 12.51
N GLY A 116 8.82 11.12 12.20
CA GLY A 116 8.40 10.00 11.37
C GLY A 116 8.85 10.19 9.92
N ARG A 117 9.43 9.15 9.33
CA ARG A 117 9.99 9.19 7.97
C ARG A 117 9.54 8.03 7.10
N GLN A 118 8.72 7.16 7.65
CA GLN A 118 8.07 6.07 6.94
C GLN A 118 6.69 6.51 6.47
N PRO A 119 6.11 5.89 5.43
CA PRO A 119 4.72 6.10 5.10
C PRO A 119 3.80 5.84 6.29
N ALA A 120 2.77 6.66 6.45
CA ALA A 120 1.66 6.41 7.36
C ALA A 120 0.37 6.47 6.53
N ARG A 121 -0.34 5.33 6.45
CA ARG A 121 -1.47 5.17 5.52
C ARG A 121 -2.82 5.30 6.17
N GLY A 122 -2.89 5.33 7.49
CA GLY A 122 -4.15 5.51 8.22
C GLY A 122 -4.02 5.18 9.69
N LEU A 123 -5.11 5.41 10.39
CA LEU A 123 -5.29 5.21 11.82
C LEU A 123 -6.29 4.09 12.08
N SER A 124 -6.35 3.59 13.32
CA SER A 124 -7.42 2.69 13.76
C SER A 124 -8.22 3.36 14.88
N TYR A 125 -9.52 3.11 14.92
CA TYR A 125 -10.42 3.63 15.96
C TYR A 125 -11.09 2.50 16.72
N TRP A 126 -11.17 2.63 18.04
CA TRP A 126 -11.86 1.73 18.92
C TRP A 126 -12.74 2.48 19.91
N THR A 127 -13.89 1.92 20.26
CA THR A 127 -14.76 2.43 21.32
C THR A 127 -15.55 1.32 21.98
N ASP A 128 -15.82 1.48 23.26
CA ASP A 128 -16.82 0.70 24.03
C ASP A 128 -18.12 1.51 24.30
N GLY A 129 -18.23 2.69 23.67
CA GLY A 129 -19.32 3.64 23.85
C GLY A 129 -19.13 4.64 25.01
N LYS A 130 -18.05 4.51 25.79
CA LYS A 130 -17.65 5.44 26.84
C LYS A 130 -16.23 5.97 26.63
N ASP A 131 -15.33 5.07 26.31
CA ASP A 131 -13.95 5.38 25.96
C ASP A 131 -13.79 5.31 24.43
N GLU A 132 -13.05 6.26 23.88
CA GLU A 132 -12.79 6.37 22.46
C GLU A 132 -11.30 6.54 22.23
N ARG A 133 -10.69 5.65 21.45
CA ARG A 133 -9.24 5.55 21.24
C ARG A 133 -8.85 5.59 19.77
N ILE A 134 -7.79 6.34 19.48
CA ILE A 134 -7.10 6.34 18.18
C ILE A 134 -5.78 5.60 18.36
N PHE A 135 -5.55 4.60 17.52
CA PHE A 135 -4.28 3.89 17.46
C PHE A 135 -3.47 4.41 16.28
N ALA A 136 -2.24 4.83 16.55
CA ALA A 136 -1.37 5.50 15.60
C ALA A 136 0.02 4.86 15.56
N GLY A 137 0.46 4.44 14.37
CA GLY A 137 1.84 4.01 14.14
C GLY A 137 2.76 5.21 13.93
N VAL A 138 3.80 5.34 14.78
CA VAL A 138 4.89 6.29 14.57
C VAL A 138 6.20 5.53 14.60
N MET A 139 6.81 5.34 13.44
CA MET A 139 7.96 4.46 13.28
C MET A 139 7.69 3.06 13.87
N ASN A 140 8.46 2.61 14.83
CA ASN A 140 8.31 1.33 15.52
C ASN A 140 7.34 1.33 16.71
N PHE A 141 6.71 2.46 17.01
CA PHE A 141 5.77 2.56 18.12
C PHE A 141 4.32 2.53 17.66
N LEU A 142 3.50 1.79 18.39
CA LEU A 142 2.04 1.90 18.33
C LEU A 142 1.56 2.72 19.52
N TYR A 143 1.10 3.92 19.27
CA TYR A 143 0.48 4.81 20.25
C TYR A 143 -1.01 4.54 20.39
N CYS A 144 -1.51 4.70 21.59
CA CYS A 144 -2.94 4.78 21.92
C CYS A 144 -3.26 6.18 22.42
N LEU A 145 -4.09 6.91 21.67
CA LEU A 145 -4.47 8.29 21.98
C LEU A 145 -5.95 8.37 22.33
N ASN A 146 -6.30 9.20 23.32
CA ASN A 146 -7.70 9.56 23.55
C ASN A 146 -8.24 10.35 22.35
N ALA A 147 -9.33 9.91 21.73
CA ALA A 147 -9.86 10.48 20.50
C ALA A 147 -10.31 11.96 20.65
N HIS A 148 -10.75 12.37 21.84
CA HIS A 148 -11.22 13.75 22.07
C HIS A 148 -10.10 14.73 22.33
N THR A 149 -8.98 14.30 22.97
CA THR A 149 -7.92 15.19 23.45
C THR A 149 -6.61 15.04 22.72
N GLY A 150 -6.39 13.91 22.03
CA GLY A 150 -5.11 13.57 21.41
C GLY A 150 -3.99 13.21 22.40
N GLN A 151 -4.32 13.11 23.70
CA GLN A 151 -3.33 12.73 24.72
C GLN A 151 -3.12 11.21 24.72
N PRO A 152 -1.88 10.73 24.92
CA PRO A 152 -1.62 9.31 25.14
C PRO A 152 -2.41 8.75 26.32
N VAL A 153 -2.97 7.56 26.17
CA VAL A 153 -3.70 6.82 27.23
C VAL A 153 -2.67 6.09 28.06
N SER A 154 -2.39 6.57 29.28
CA SER A 154 -1.28 6.13 30.13
C SER A 154 -1.29 4.63 30.44
N ASP A 155 -2.46 4.01 30.50
CA ASP A 155 -2.63 2.60 30.86
C ASP A 155 -2.31 1.65 29.68
N PHE A 156 -2.07 2.19 28.48
CA PHE A 156 -1.69 1.40 27.30
C PHE A 156 -0.16 1.30 27.18
N GLY A 157 0.37 0.11 27.39
CA GLY A 157 1.79 -0.18 27.29
C GLY A 157 2.65 0.65 28.25
N GLU A 158 3.65 1.32 27.73
CA GLU A 158 4.54 2.21 28.47
C GLU A 158 4.28 3.66 28.01
N ASP A 159 3.69 4.45 28.91
CA ASP A 159 3.32 5.86 28.65
C ASP A 159 2.43 6.05 27.39
N GLY A 160 1.45 5.17 27.20
CA GLY A 160 0.49 5.25 26.10
C GLY A 160 0.98 4.69 24.78
N ARG A 161 2.04 3.87 24.80
CA ARG A 161 2.59 3.23 23.59
C ARG A 161 3.21 1.86 23.86
N ILE A 162 3.33 1.07 22.82
CA ILE A 162 4.13 -0.16 22.80
C ILE A 162 5.22 -0.06 21.74
N ASP A 163 6.39 -0.62 22.03
CA ASP A 163 7.48 -0.77 21.05
C ASP A 163 7.29 -2.11 20.31
N LEU A 164 6.99 -2.04 19.02
CA LEU A 164 6.73 -3.20 18.19
C LEU A 164 7.98 -4.07 17.91
N ARG A 165 9.17 -3.63 18.30
CA ARG A 165 10.39 -4.43 18.21
C ARG A 165 10.49 -5.46 19.34
N LYS A 166 9.82 -5.20 20.49
CA LYS A 166 9.78 -6.15 21.61
C LYS A 166 9.00 -7.39 21.22
N GLY A 167 9.51 -8.56 21.56
CA GLY A 167 8.84 -9.83 21.31
C GLY A 167 9.01 -10.39 19.88
N VAL A 168 9.84 -9.74 19.04
CA VAL A 168 10.14 -10.22 17.69
C VAL A 168 11.57 -10.76 17.66
N ALA A 169 11.75 -11.97 17.09
CA ALA A 169 13.06 -12.60 16.93
C ALA A 169 13.87 -12.73 18.24
N GLU A 170 13.23 -12.92 19.39
CA GLU A 170 13.88 -13.07 20.70
C GLU A 170 14.88 -14.24 20.73
N PHE A 171 14.68 -15.25 19.89
CA PHE A 171 15.56 -16.42 19.74
C PHE A 171 16.89 -16.12 19.04
N ARG A 172 17.09 -14.90 18.50
CA ARG A 172 18.32 -14.51 17.78
C ARG A 172 19.43 -13.99 18.70
N ASP A 173 19.14 -13.86 20.01
CA ASP A 173 20.07 -13.27 21.00
C ASP A 173 20.61 -11.89 20.56
N GLU A 174 19.77 -11.12 19.86
CA GLU A 174 20.05 -9.78 19.36
C GLU A 174 19.36 -8.72 20.21
N ASP A 175 20.01 -7.58 20.36
CA ASP A 175 19.39 -6.41 20.99
C ASP A 175 18.19 -5.97 20.12
N TYR A 176 16.96 -6.17 20.62
CA TYR A 176 15.73 -5.81 19.90
C TYR A 176 15.71 -4.34 19.47
N GLN A 177 16.42 -3.45 20.17
CA GLN A 177 16.47 -2.02 19.82
C GLN A 177 17.20 -1.76 18.50
N LYS A 178 18.00 -2.71 18.01
CA LYS A 178 18.67 -2.65 16.71
C LYS A 178 17.80 -3.14 15.55
N GLN A 179 16.66 -3.76 15.85
CA GLN A 179 15.74 -4.21 14.80
C GLN A 179 15.03 -3.01 14.17
N SER A 180 14.88 -3.03 12.85
CA SER A 180 14.12 -2.01 12.12
C SER A 180 12.74 -2.56 11.78
N ILE A 181 11.71 -2.01 12.43
CA ILE A 181 10.29 -2.29 12.16
C ILE A 181 9.58 -0.96 12.12
N ALA A 182 8.64 -0.78 11.18
CA ALA A 182 7.78 0.40 11.15
C ALA A 182 6.32 -0.01 10.92
N LEU A 183 5.38 0.62 11.62
CA LEU A 183 3.96 0.44 11.36
C LEU A 183 3.51 1.44 10.28
N THR A 184 3.49 1.00 9.02
CA THR A 184 3.19 1.86 7.87
C THR A 184 1.73 1.84 7.42
N SER A 185 0.96 0.85 7.86
CA SER A 185 -0.49 0.75 7.65
C SER A 185 -1.17 0.46 8.98
N PRO A 186 -2.40 0.93 9.18
CA PRO A 186 -3.09 0.76 10.46
C PRO A 186 -3.36 -0.71 10.75
N GLY A 187 -3.46 -1.03 12.03
CA GLY A 187 -4.01 -2.31 12.49
C GLY A 187 -5.51 -2.40 12.26
N VAL A 188 -6.04 -3.59 12.32
CA VAL A 188 -7.49 -3.82 12.27
C VAL A 188 -8.02 -4.13 13.68
N ILE A 189 -9.17 -3.55 14.02
CA ILE A 189 -9.79 -3.74 15.33
C ILE A 189 -10.80 -4.89 15.29
N TYR A 190 -10.60 -5.88 16.17
CA TYR A 190 -11.56 -6.94 16.42
C TYR A 190 -11.89 -7.03 17.90
N LYS A 191 -13.07 -6.60 18.32
CA LYS A 191 -13.46 -6.47 19.73
C LYS A 191 -12.43 -5.64 20.49
N ASP A 192 -11.81 -6.20 21.53
CA ASP A 192 -10.78 -5.55 22.34
C ASP A 192 -9.34 -5.88 21.89
N LEU A 193 -9.18 -6.23 20.64
CA LEU A 193 -7.87 -6.50 20.03
C LEU A 193 -7.57 -5.54 18.89
N ILE A 194 -6.33 -5.06 18.85
CA ILE A 194 -5.74 -4.46 17.65
C ILE A 194 -4.74 -5.43 17.04
N ILE A 195 -4.99 -5.84 15.78
CA ILE A 195 -4.16 -6.77 15.03
C ILE A 195 -3.29 -5.97 14.09
N VAL A 196 -1.97 -6.13 14.16
CA VAL A 196 -1.00 -5.35 13.39
C VAL A 196 -0.02 -6.24 12.65
N GLY A 197 0.44 -5.78 11.51
CA GLY A 197 1.64 -6.24 10.83
C GLY A 197 2.79 -5.24 11.03
N GLY A 198 3.56 -5.00 9.98
CA GLY A 198 4.65 -4.00 9.97
C GLY A 198 5.38 -3.99 8.64
N ARG A 199 6.19 -2.96 8.42
CA ARG A 199 7.17 -2.90 7.35
C ARG A 199 8.54 -3.23 7.92
N ASN A 200 9.22 -4.19 7.33
CA ASN A 200 10.57 -4.64 7.68
C ASN A 200 11.57 -4.24 6.58
N PRO A 201 12.89 -4.26 6.85
CA PRO A 201 13.90 -4.08 5.81
C PRO A 201 13.79 -5.14 4.71
N GLU A 202 14.12 -4.75 3.50
CA GLU A 202 14.16 -5.61 2.31
C GLU A 202 15.55 -6.22 2.09
N THR A 203 16.46 -6.04 3.06
CA THR A 203 17.84 -6.58 3.10
C THR A 203 18.13 -7.18 4.46
N HIS A 204 19.14 -8.05 4.54
CA HIS A 204 19.63 -8.55 5.84
C HIS A 204 20.46 -7.47 6.57
N PRO A 205 20.38 -7.41 7.93
CA PRO A 205 19.48 -8.17 8.78
C PRO A 205 18.05 -7.64 8.73
N SER A 206 17.07 -8.53 8.70
CA SER A 206 15.66 -8.17 8.76
C SER A 206 14.94 -9.07 9.78
N PRO A 207 14.13 -8.52 10.71
CA PRO A 207 13.33 -9.33 11.60
C PRO A 207 12.20 -10.05 10.83
N PRO A 208 11.62 -11.14 11.36
CA PRO A 208 10.43 -11.76 10.80
C PRO A 208 9.23 -10.82 10.83
N GLY A 209 8.31 -11.00 9.90
CA GLY A 209 7.15 -10.12 9.72
C GLY A 209 5.89 -10.57 10.46
N ASP A 210 6.03 -11.04 11.68
CA ASP A 210 4.97 -11.64 12.48
C ASP A 210 3.72 -10.76 12.57
N ILE A 211 2.56 -11.42 12.50
CA ILE A 211 1.26 -10.77 12.71
C ILE A 211 0.90 -10.90 14.18
N ARG A 212 0.64 -9.77 14.84
CA ARG A 212 0.45 -9.75 16.30
C ARG A 212 -0.82 -9.02 16.70
N ALA A 213 -1.49 -9.53 17.70
CA ALA A 213 -2.64 -8.86 18.31
C ALA A 213 -2.33 -8.39 19.72
N PHE A 214 -2.70 -7.18 20.00
CA PHE A 214 -2.55 -6.55 21.30
C PHE A 214 -3.91 -6.15 21.87
N ASP A 215 -4.01 -6.20 23.20
CA ASP A 215 -5.17 -5.73 23.91
C ASP A 215 -5.28 -4.21 23.79
N VAL A 216 -6.47 -3.71 23.40
CA VAL A 216 -6.69 -2.26 23.16
C VAL A 216 -6.64 -1.43 24.44
N HIS A 217 -6.86 -2.02 25.62
CA HIS A 217 -6.83 -1.32 26.90
C HIS A 217 -5.40 -1.21 27.46
N THR A 218 -4.69 -2.33 27.43
CA THR A 218 -3.40 -2.47 28.16
C THR A 218 -2.18 -2.52 27.26
N GLY A 219 -2.34 -2.75 25.95
CA GLY A 219 -1.20 -2.99 25.05
C GLY A 219 -0.51 -4.36 25.23
N ALA A 220 -1.08 -5.25 26.04
CA ALA A 220 -0.52 -6.59 26.25
C ALA A 220 -0.66 -7.44 24.99
N LEU A 221 0.42 -8.13 24.61
CA LEU A 221 0.39 -9.11 23.51
C LEU A 221 -0.58 -10.26 23.87
N ARG A 222 -1.50 -10.56 22.96
CA ARG A 222 -2.50 -11.62 23.13
C ARG A 222 -2.19 -12.84 22.31
N TRP A 223 -1.74 -12.66 21.07
CA TRP A 223 -1.26 -13.74 20.21
C TRP A 223 -0.29 -13.21 19.15
N SER A 224 0.54 -14.13 18.64
CA SER A 224 1.44 -13.90 17.51
C SER A 224 1.28 -15.06 16.51
N PHE A 225 1.30 -14.73 15.22
CA PHE A 225 1.39 -15.68 14.13
C PHE A 225 2.74 -15.48 13.42
N HIS A 226 3.57 -16.52 13.38
CA HIS A 226 4.88 -16.47 12.75
C HIS A 226 4.74 -16.62 11.23
N THR A 227 5.09 -15.59 10.48
CA THR A 227 5.08 -15.63 9.01
C THR A 227 6.26 -16.44 8.45
N ILE A 228 7.30 -16.63 9.26
CA ILE A 228 8.40 -17.57 9.04
C ILE A 228 8.29 -18.63 10.15
N PRO A 229 7.74 -19.84 9.84
CA PRO A 229 7.39 -20.82 10.86
C PRO A 229 8.58 -21.32 11.66
N HIS A 230 8.36 -21.57 12.96
CA HIS A 230 9.33 -22.18 13.86
C HIS A 230 9.25 -23.72 13.84
N PRO A 231 10.24 -24.43 14.39
CA PRO A 231 10.20 -25.88 14.48
C PRO A 231 8.92 -26.42 15.14
N GLY A 232 8.22 -27.28 14.42
CA GLY A 232 6.93 -27.85 14.85
C GLY A 232 5.69 -27.10 14.43
N GLU A 233 5.83 -25.92 13.81
CA GLU A 233 4.71 -25.18 13.23
C GLU A 233 4.45 -25.61 11.77
N PRO A 234 3.19 -25.59 11.30
CA PRO A 234 2.86 -25.88 9.90
C PRO A 234 3.58 -24.90 8.96
N GLY A 235 4.17 -25.43 7.88
CA GLY A 235 4.93 -24.64 6.90
C GLY A 235 6.44 -24.60 7.17
N TYR A 236 6.91 -25.02 8.34
CA TYR A 236 8.34 -25.06 8.68
C TYR A 236 9.17 -25.85 7.66
N GLU A 237 8.62 -26.95 7.16
CA GLU A 237 9.25 -27.81 6.16
C GLU A 237 9.44 -27.14 4.78
N THR A 238 8.85 -25.98 4.56
CA THR A 238 8.97 -25.23 3.31
C THR A 238 10.17 -24.29 3.28
N TRP A 239 10.91 -24.24 4.38
CA TRP A 239 12.11 -23.44 4.61
C TRP A 239 13.31 -24.33 4.93
N PRO A 240 14.55 -23.85 4.73
CA PRO A 240 15.72 -24.47 5.37
C PRO A 240 15.54 -24.52 6.90
N ALA A 241 16.06 -25.57 7.53
CA ALA A 241 15.80 -25.87 8.94
C ALA A 241 16.10 -24.72 9.92
N ASP A 242 17.09 -23.89 9.64
CA ASP A 242 17.48 -22.76 10.51
C ASP A 242 17.02 -21.38 9.96
N ALA A 243 16.20 -21.36 8.90
CA ALA A 243 15.76 -20.12 8.28
C ALA A 243 15.06 -19.17 9.25
N TYR A 244 14.26 -19.66 10.19
CA TYR A 244 13.62 -18.83 11.21
C TYR A 244 14.60 -18.00 12.06
N LYS A 245 15.87 -18.40 12.14
CA LYS A 245 16.93 -17.66 12.84
C LYS A 245 17.51 -16.52 12.00
N THR A 246 17.47 -16.62 10.67
CA THR A 246 18.19 -15.71 9.77
C THR A 246 17.30 -15.00 8.75
N ALA A 247 16.27 -15.68 8.24
CA ALA A 247 15.34 -15.10 7.29
C ALA A 247 14.47 -14.00 7.95
N GLY A 248 14.05 -13.04 7.18
CA GLY A 248 13.24 -11.93 7.66
C GLY A 248 12.20 -11.47 6.64
N ALA A 249 11.55 -10.36 6.92
CA ALA A 249 10.39 -9.85 6.19
C ALA A 249 9.23 -10.85 6.13
N ALA A 250 8.69 -11.21 4.97
CA ALA A 250 7.41 -11.94 4.85
C ALA A 250 6.26 -11.22 5.59
N ASN A 251 6.31 -9.92 5.64
CA ASN A 251 5.52 -9.06 6.51
C ASN A 251 4.25 -8.52 5.84
N ASN A 252 3.27 -8.12 6.66
CA ASN A 252 2.13 -7.32 6.20
C ASN A 252 2.42 -5.84 6.37
N TRP A 253 2.69 -5.14 5.27
CA TRP A 253 2.97 -3.71 5.25
C TRP A 253 1.81 -2.86 4.71
N THR A 254 0.74 -3.51 4.22
CA THR A 254 -0.35 -2.86 3.48
C THR A 254 -1.66 -2.75 4.24
N GLY A 255 -1.76 -3.41 5.40
CA GLY A 255 -3.00 -3.51 6.18
C GLY A 255 -3.77 -4.80 5.90
N MET A 256 -4.90 -4.96 6.58
CA MET A 256 -5.67 -6.21 6.65
C MET A 256 -7.16 -5.89 6.50
N SER A 257 -7.96 -6.88 6.07
CA SER A 257 -9.42 -6.80 6.06
C SER A 257 -10.01 -7.76 7.09
N LEU A 258 -11.20 -7.47 7.57
CA LEU A 258 -11.84 -8.24 8.63
C LEU A 258 -13.30 -8.58 8.30
N ASP A 259 -13.63 -9.85 8.31
CA ASP A 259 -15.01 -10.33 8.45
C ASP A 259 -15.35 -10.37 9.95
N ALA A 260 -15.84 -9.24 10.46
CA ALA A 260 -16.12 -9.08 11.89
C ALA A 260 -17.21 -10.03 12.40
N ALA A 261 -18.16 -10.41 11.54
CA ALA A 261 -19.24 -11.32 11.90
C ALA A 261 -18.73 -12.76 12.16
N ARG A 262 -17.70 -13.18 11.41
CA ARG A 262 -17.08 -14.50 11.56
C ARG A 262 -15.82 -14.47 12.42
N GLY A 263 -15.25 -13.29 12.68
CA GLY A 263 -13.99 -13.13 13.37
C GLY A 263 -12.81 -13.65 12.55
N ILE A 264 -12.81 -13.41 11.24
CA ILE A 264 -11.73 -13.83 10.34
C ILE A 264 -10.99 -12.58 9.83
N VAL A 265 -9.69 -12.50 10.12
CA VAL A 265 -8.82 -11.46 9.54
C VAL A 265 -8.06 -12.02 8.34
N TYR A 266 -8.06 -11.25 7.25
CA TYR A 266 -7.35 -11.60 6.00
C TYR A 266 -6.09 -10.75 5.88
N VAL A 267 -4.96 -11.44 5.80
CA VAL A 267 -3.63 -10.85 5.90
C VAL A 267 -2.84 -11.14 4.62
N PRO A 268 -2.65 -10.16 3.74
CA PRO A 268 -1.71 -10.28 2.63
C PRO A 268 -0.28 -10.09 3.14
N THR A 269 0.64 -10.93 2.71
CA THR A 269 2.08 -10.84 3.06
C THR A 269 2.94 -10.53 1.84
N GLY A 270 4.07 -9.90 2.09
CA GLY A 270 5.09 -9.62 1.09
C GLY A 270 6.18 -10.67 1.03
N SER A 271 7.22 -10.35 0.29
CA SER A 271 8.38 -11.19 0.03
C SER A 271 9.20 -11.44 1.29
N ALA A 272 9.93 -12.54 1.32
CA ALA A 272 10.98 -12.77 2.29
C ALA A 272 12.29 -12.17 1.78
N VAL A 273 13.15 -11.70 2.69
CA VAL A 273 14.46 -11.18 2.29
C VAL A 273 15.43 -12.32 1.93
N MET A 274 16.31 -12.11 0.93
CA MET A 274 16.35 -10.92 0.06
C MET A 274 15.38 -11.08 -1.10
N ASP A 275 14.76 -9.99 -1.52
CA ASP A 275 13.69 -10.00 -2.54
C ASP A 275 14.15 -10.47 -3.94
N PHE A 276 15.45 -10.49 -4.23
CA PHE A 276 15.98 -10.73 -5.58
C PHE A 276 16.96 -11.90 -5.69
N TYR A 277 17.29 -12.52 -4.56
CA TYR A 277 18.13 -13.72 -4.47
C TYR A 277 17.71 -14.54 -3.25
N GLY A 278 17.39 -15.81 -3.44
CA GLY A 278 16.85 -16.70 -2.42
C GLY A 278 17.71 -17.93 -2.14
N GLY A 279 19.00 -17.92 -2.53
CA GLY A 279 19.88 -19.08 -2.33
C GLY A 279 20.10 -19.46 -0.85
N ASP A 280 19.85 -18.56 0.09
CA ASP A 280 19.90 -18.79 1.54
C ASP A 280 18.57 -19.28 2.14
N ARG A 281 17.48 -19.28 1.35
CA ARG A 281 16.12 -19.66 1.77
C ARG A 281 15.43 -20.60 0.78
N VAL A 282 16.19 -21.52 0.19
CA VAL A 282 15.67 -22.47 -0.80
C VAL A 282 14.45 -23.23 -0.26
N GLY A 283 13.33 -23.12 -0.96
CA GLY A 283 12.06 -23.74 -0.59
C GLY A 283 10.85 -22.98 -1.13
N ASN A 284 9.65 -23.29 -0.64
CA ASN A 284 8.43 -22.59 -1.02
C ASN A 284 8.15 -21.36 -0.13
N ASP A 285 8.88 -21.18 0.95
CA ASP A 285 8.90 -20.01 1.84
C ASP A 285 7.51 -19.61 2.40
N LEU A 286 6.74 -20.58 2.93
CA LEU A 286 5.48 -20.25 3.60
C LEU A 286 5.78 -19.49 4.91
N TYR A 287 5.18 -18.37 5.21
CA TYR A 287 4.00 -17.72 4.60
C TYR A 287 4.34 -16.38 3.94
N SER A 288 5.50 -16.23 3.30
CA SER A 288 5.76 -15.09 2.44
C SER A 288 4.82 -15.08 1.23
N ASN A 289 4.60 -13.93 0.58
CA ASN A 289 3.78 -13.77 -0.65
C ASN A 289 2.47 -14.56 -0.60
N SER A 290 1.81 -14.54 0.54
CA SER A 290 0.61 -15.33 0.82
C SER A 290 -0.56 -14.46 1.24
N LEU A 291 -1.76 -14.94 0.95
CA LEU A 291 -2.98 -14.44 1.57
C LEU A 291 -3.37 -15.41 2.67
N LEU A 292 -3.39 -14.93 3.91
CA LEU A 292 -3.72 -15.72 5.09
C LEU A 292 -5.12 -15.38 5.58
N ALA A 293 -5.88 -16.37 6.01
CA ALA A 293 -7.09 -16.18 6.82
C ALA A 293 -6.82 -16.69 8.22
N LEU A 294 -6.83 -15.80 9.19
CA LEU A 294 -6.57 -16.13 10.59
C LEU A 294 -7.84 -15.92 11.43
N ASP A 295 -8.04 -16.75 12.43
CA ASP A 295 -9.00 -16.47 13.50
C ASP A 295 -8.53 -15.22 14.26
N ALA A 296 -9.33 -14.17 14.21
CA ALA A 296 -8.96 -12.87 14.75
C ALA A 296 -8.82 -12.86 16.30
N SER A 297 -9.43 -13.83 17.01
CA SER A 297 -9.33 -13.94 18.46
C SER A 297 -8.05 -14.64 18.91
N THR A 298 -7.51 -15.55 18.09
CA THR A 298 -6.46 -16.50 18.52
C THR A 298 -5.21 -16.49 17.63
N GLY A 299 -5.26 -15.86 16.45
CA GLY A 299 -4.20 -15.92 15.45
C GLY A 299 -4.07 -17.26 14.73
N LYS A 300 -4.98 -18.23 14.98
CA LYS A 300 -4.92 -19.55 14.36
C LYS A 300 -5.19 -19.46 12.86
N LEU A 301 -4.31 -20.08 12.05
CA LEU A 301 -4.50 -20.20 10.61
C LEU A 301 -5.73 -21.05 10.29
N LEU A 302 -6.63 -20.51 9.47
CA LEU A 302 -7.81 -21.20 8.95
C LEU A 302 -7.56 -21.74 7.53
N TRP A 303 -7.01 -20.90 6.67
CA TRP A 303 -6.56 -21.25 5.33
C TRP A 303 -5.52 -20.23 4.82
N HIS A 304 -4.78 -20.60 3.80
CA HIS A 304 -3.87 -19.70 3.10
C HIS A 304 -3.84 -19.99 1.60
N PHE A 305 -3.40 -18.98 0.85
CA PHE A 305 -3.09 -19.13 -0.58
C PHE A 305 -1.71 -18.51 -0.84
N LYS A 306 -0.80 -19.28 -1.40
CA LYS A 306 0.54 -18.83 -1.82
C LYS A 306 0.47 -18.22 -3.22
N GLY A 307 0.68 -16.91 -3.34
CA GLY A 307 0.58 -16.18 -4.61
C GLY A 307 1.83 -16.20 -5.46
N VAL A 308 3.00 -16.43 -4.84
CA VAL A 308 4.28 -16.61 -5.54
C VAL A 308 5.12 -17.62 -4.79
N HIS A 309 5.54 -18.68 -5.47
CA HIS A 309 6.46 -19.67 -4.94
C HIS A 309 7.89 -19.16 -5.01
N HIS A 310 8.63 -19.23 -3.91
CA HIS A 310 10.04 -18.82 -3.83
C HIS A 310 10.28 -17.49 -4.55
N ASP A 311 9.71 -16.41 -4.01
CA ASP A 311 9.75 -15.10 -4.67
C ASP A 311 11.17 -14.51 -4.70
N ILE A 312 11.66 -14.24 -5.90
CA ILE A 312 12.92 -13.55 -6.19
C ILE A 312 12.70 -12.36 -7.14
N TRP A 313 11.50 -11.76 -7.11
CA TRP A 313 11.06 -10.70 -8.03
C TRP A 313 10.35 -9.56 -7.32
N ASP A 314 10.23 -9.60 -5.98
CA ASP A 314 9.46 -8.63 -5.17
C ASP A 314 7.98 -8.57 -5.63
N ARG A 315 7.31 -9.74 -5.65
CA ARG A 315 5.93 -9.88 -6.10
C ARG A 315 4.92 -10.04 -4.96
N ASP A 316 4.90 -9.04 -4.09
CA ASP A 316 3.98 -8.96 -2.95
C ASP A 316 2.51 -9.04 -3.33
N PHE A 317 1.69 -9.39 -2.34
CA PHE A 317 0.31 -8.90 -2.26
C PHE A 317 0.33 -7.49 -1.67
N PRO A 318 0.15 -6.44 -2.50
CA PRO A 318 0.49 -5.07 -2.12
C PRO A 318 -0.63 -4.32 -1.40
N ALA A 319 -1.81 -4.92 -1.23
CA ALA A 319 -3.00 -4.25 -0.71
C ALA A 319 -3.88 -5.17 0.13
N GLN A 320 -4.73 -4.56 0.97
CA GLN A 320 -5.82 -5.27 1.64
C GLN A 320 -6.71 -5.98 0.61
N PRO A 321 -7.16 -7.22 0.88
CA PRO A 321 -8.22 -7.84 0.08
C PRO A 321 -9.55 -7.12 0.31
N ALA A 322 -10.29 -6.84 -0.77
CA ALA A 322 -11.63 -6.28 -0.67
C ALA A 322 -12.67 -7.40 -0.46
N LEU A 323 -13.47 -7.31 0.60
CA LEU A 323 -14.51 -8.29 0.91
C LEU A 323 -15.84 -7.85 0.28
N PHE A 324 -16.54 -8.80 -0.32
CA PHE A 324 -17.82 -8.52 -0.97
C PHE A 324 -18.70 -9.78 -1.07
N THR A 325 -19.91 -9.65 -1.58
CA THR A 325 -20.77 -10.78 -1.91
C THR A 325 -20.83 -10.93 -3.42
N LEU A 326 -20.49 -12.12 -3.92
CA LEU A 326 -20.56 -12.47 -5.35
C LEU A 326 -21.83 -13.28 -5.63
N HIS A 327 -22.63 -12.81 -6.57
CA HIS A 327 -23.81 -13.56 -7.04
C HIS A 327 -23.47 -14.32 -8.33
N ARG A 328 -23.36 -15.64 -8.23
CA ARG A 328 -23.03 -16.52 -9.36
C ARG A 328 -23.90 -17.76 -9.36
N ASN A 329 -24.51 -18.10 -10.53
CA ASN A 329 -25.37 -19.27 -10.70
C ASN A 329 -26.52 -19.33 -9.67
N GLY A 330 -27.14 -18.20 -9.37
CA GLY A 330 -28.23 -18.09 -8.40
C GLY A 330 -27.85 -18.22 -6.93
N LYS A 331 -26.56 -18.27 -6.61
CA LYS A 331 -26.02 -18.35 -5.24
C LYS A 331 -25.31 -17.05 -4.87
N ALA A 332 -25.52 -16.58 -3.65
CA ALA A 332 -24.71 -15.57 -3.00
C ALA A 332 -23.51 -16.24 -2.33
N ILE A 333 -22.30 -15.81 -2.65
CA ILE A 333 -21.04 -16.33 -2.13
C ILE A 333 -20.32 -15.21 -1.41
N ASP A 334 -19.99 -15.42 -0.15
CA ASP A 334 -19.12 -14.51 0.59
C ASP A 334 -17.72 -14.61 0.01
N ALA A 335 -17.29 -13.57 -0.70
CA ALA A 335 -16.07 -13.54 -1.49
C ALA A 335 -15.09 -12.49 -0.99
N LEU A 336 -13.85 -12.64 -1.41
CA LEU A 336 -12.84 -11.60 -1.36
C LEU A 336 -12.11 -11.52 -2.71
N ALA A 337 -11.61 -10.31 -3.04
CA ALA A 337 -10.76 -10.08 -4.19
C ALA A 337 -9.39 -9.55 -3.71
N GLN A 338 -8.31 -10.22 -4.08
CA GLN A 338 -6.93 -9.86 -3.79
C GLN A 338 -6.20 -9.47 -5.06
N ILE A 339 -5.75 -8.22 -5.14
CA ILE A 339 -4.85 -7.77 -6.21
C ILE A 339 -3.40 -8.09 -5.88
N SER A 340 -2.55 -8.17 -6.90
CA SER A 340 -1.14 -8.48 -6.74
C SER A 340 -0.23 -7.54 -7.55
N LYS A 341 1.07 -7.49 -7.21
CA LYS A 341 2.09 -6.77 -7.98
C LYS A 341 2.21 -7.30 -9.42
N GLN A 342 1.91 -8.58 -9.66
CA GLN A 342 1.84 -9.17 -11.01
C GLN A 342 0.66 -8.64 -11.84
N SER A 343 -0.25 -7.88 -11.21
CA SER A 343 -1.51 -7.41 -11.81
C SER A 343 -2.54 -8.51 -11.99
N TYR A 344 -2.47 -9.57 -11.20
CA TYR A 344 -3.52 -10.56 -11.10
C TYR A 344 -4.57 -10.14 -10.07
N ILE A 345 -5.80 -10.61 -10.27
CA ILE A 345 -6.88 -10.51 -9.30
C ILE A 345 -7.27 -11.93 -8.95
N TYR A 346 -6.99 -12.34 -7.73
CA TYR A 346 -7.46 -13.61 -7.19
C TYR A 346 -8.78 -13.39 -6.47
N VAL A 347 -9.77 -14.21 -6.76
CA VAL A 347 -11.10 -14.13 -6.14
C VAL A 347 -11.39 -15.44 -5.44
N PHE A 348 -11.62 -15.38 -4.13
CA PHE A 348 -11.83 -16.56 -3.29
C PHE A 348 -13.19 -16.53 -2.59
N ASN A 349 -13.74 -17.71 -2.30
CA ASN A 349 -14.66 -17.86 -1.20
C ASN A 349 -13.93 -17.53 0.08
N ARG A 350 -14.28 -16.44 0.77
CA ARG A 350 -13.52 -15.93 1.91
C ARG A 350 -13.56 -16.85 3.13
N VAL A 351 -14.57 -17.75 3.22
CA VAL A 351 -14.69 -18.69 4.33
C VAL A 351 -13.81 -19.92 4.15
N THR A 352 -13.74 -20.45 2.92
CA THR A 352 -13.06 -21.72 2.63
C THR A 352 -11.68 -21.59 1.99
N GLY A 353 -11.36 -20.42 1.42
CA GLY A 353 -10.15 -20.21 0.61
C GLY A 353 -10.24 -20.79 -0.80
N GLU A 354 -11.38 -21.34 -1.21
CA GLU A 354 -11.56 -21.91 -2.53
C GLU A 354 -11.54 -20.80 -3.60
N PRO A 355 -10.69 -20.91 -4.65
CA PRO A 355 -10.66 -19.94 -5.72
C PRO A 355 -11.94 -20.00 -6.56
N LEU A 356 -12.55 -18.83 -6.79
CA LEU A 356 -13.81 -18.73 -7.56
C LEU A 356 -13.57 -18.64 -9.09
N PHE A 357 -12.35 -18.40 -9.51
CA PHE A 357 -11.85 -18.64 -10.85
C PHE A 357 -10.72 -19.64 -10.76
N PRO A 358 -10.61 -20.62 -11.66
CA PRO A 358 -9.53 -21.62 -11.63
C PRO A 358 -8.16 -20.94 -11.59
N VAL A 359 -7.24 -21.51 -10.78
CA VAL A 359 -5.85 -21.10 -10.72
C VAL A 359 -4.99 -22.25 -11.20
N HIS A 360 -4.09 -21.98 -12.14
CA HIS A 360 -3.20 -22.97 -12.74
C HIS A 360 -1.75 -22.66 -12.46
N GLU A 361 -0.95 -23.72 -12.27
CA GLU A 361 0.49 -23.64 -12.17
C GLU A 361 1.11 -23.56 -13.56
N LEU A 362 1.73 -22.43 -13.88
CA LEU A 362 2.42 -22.22 -15.14
C LEU A 362 3.92 -22.45 -14.98
N GLN A 363 4.55 -23.08 -15.98
CA GLN A 363 5.97 -23.35 -16.02
C GLN A 363 6.79 -22.09 -16.27
N TYR A 364 7.88 -21.94 -15.54
CA TYR A 364 8.82 -20.82 -15.66
C TYR A 364 10.28 -21.32 -15.71
N PRO A 365 11.22 -20.55 -16.28
CA PRO A 365 12.60 -20.97 -16.42
C PRO A 365 13.30 -21.08 -15.07
N ALA A 366 14.23 -22.04 -14.98
CA ALA A 366 15.13 -22.14 -13.84
C ALA A 366 16.11 -20.96 -13.79
N SER A 367 16.57 -20.62 -12.59
CA SER A 367 17.67 -19.67 -12.42
C SER A 367 19.00 -20.30 -12.88
N ASN A 368 19.89 -19.48 -13.40
CA ASN A 368 21.28 -19.86 -13.71
C ASN A 368 22.30 -19.23 -12.74
N VAL A 369 21.81 -18.58 -11.69
CA VAL A 369 22.64 -17.98 -10.64
C VAL A 369 23.03 -19.09 -9.66
N PRO A 370 24.32 -19.29 -9.35
CA PRO A 370 24.76 -20.30 -8.42
C PRO A 370 24.08 -20.16 -7.04
N GLY A 371 23.64 -21.28 -6.48
CA GLY A 371 22.92 -21.31 -5.19
C GLY A 371 21.42 -21.00 -5.26
N GLU A 372 20.94 -20.34 -6.33
CA GLU A 372 19.54 -20.01 -6.51
C GLU A 372 18.74 -21.20 -7.08
N VAL A 373 17.60 -21.50 -6.48
CA VAL A 373 16.67 -22.55 -6.94
C VAL A 373 15.28 -21.93 -7.14
N ALA A 374 15.10 -21.25 -8.28
CA ALA A 374 13.81 -20.67 -8.64
C ALA A 374 12.73 -21.76 -8.74
N SER A 375 11.51 -21.46 -8.27
CA SER A 375 10.40 -22.40 -8.41
C SER A 375 10.09 -22.69 -9.88
N PRO A 376 9.89 -23.96 -10.27
CA PRO A 376 9.58 -24.31 -11.65
C PRO A 376 8.19 -23.86 -12.10
N THR A 377 7.28 -23.56 -11.18
CA THR A 377 5.92 -23.11 -11.47
C THR A 377 5.52 -21.91 -10.65
N GLN A 378 4.52 -21.18 -11.16
CA GLN A 378 3.88 -20.07 -10.44
C GLN A 378 2.38 -20.07 -10.71
N PRO A 379 1.55 -19.71 -9.70
CA PRO A 379 0.10 -19.72 -9.82
C PRO A 379 -0.40 -18.53 -10.66
N LYS A 380 -1.34 -18.79 -11.55
CA LYS A 380 -2.02 -17.78 -12.36
C LYS A 380 -3.51 -18.05 -12.42
N PRO A 381 -4.39 -17.07 -12.14
CA PRO A 381 -5.82 -17.21 -12.33
C PRO A 381 -6.18 -17.16 -13.81
N ASP A 382 -7.19 -17.96 -14.24
CA ASP A 382 -7.74 -17.92 -15.60
C ASP A 382 -8.44 -16.60 -15.91
N ALA A 383 -9.10 -16.06 -14.89
CA ALA A 383 -9.83 -14.81 -14.96
C ALA A 383 -9.85 -14.13 -13.57
N PRO A 384 -9.98 -12.81 -13.54
CA PRO A 384 -9.89 -11.84 -14.62
C PRO A 384 -8.54 -11.87 -15.35
N ALA A 385 -8.51 -11.39 -16.60
CA ALA A 385 -7.24 -11.16 -17.29
C ALA A 385 -6.38 -10.14 -16.52
N PRO A 386 -5.05 -10.23 -16.57
CA PRO A 386 -4.16 -9.29 -15.86
C PRO A 386 -4.48 -7.84 -16.20
N PHE A 387 -4.49 -6.95 -15.21
CA PHE A 387 -4.84 -5.54 -15.44
C PHE A 387 -3.66 -4.67 -15.92
N ALA A 388 -2.44 -5.20 -15.94
CA ALA A 388 -1.27 -4.62 -16.64
C ALA A 388 -0.71 -5.59 -17.68
N ARG A 389 0.04 -5.05 -18.63
CA ARG A 389 0.82 -5.83 -19.61
C ARG A 389 1.85 -6.70 -18.88
N GLN A 390 2.03 -7.95 -19.34
CA GLN A 390 2.79 -8.97 -18.60
C GLN A 390 4.21 -9.21 -19.09
N ARG A 391 4.53 -8.70 -20.27
CA ARG A 391 5.84 -8.84 -20.91
C ARG A 391 6.10 -7.63 -21.80
N LEU A 392 7.30 -7.06 -21.71
CA LEU A 392 7.76 -6.06 -22.67
C LEU A 392 8.34 -6.76 -23.89
N THR A 393 7.85 -6.40 -25.06
CA THR A 393 8.35 -6.82 -26.36
C THR A 393 8.78 -5.61 -27.18
N GLU A 394 9.51 -5.81 -28.26
CA GLU A 394 10.10 -4.69 -29.03
C GLU A 394 9.01 -3.77 -29.62
N ASP A 395 7.85 -4.32 -30.02
CA ASP A 395 6.69 -3.56 -30.50
C ASP A 395 5.97 -2.74 -29.41
N LEU A 396 6.26 -3.00 -28.15
CA LEU A 396 5.74 -2.24 -27.00
C LEU A 396 6.73 -1.17 -26.48
N LEU A 397 7.82 -0.92 -27.19
CA LEU A 397 8.75 0.16 -26.87
C LEU A 397 8.16 1.52 -27.23
N THR A 398 8.64 2.57 -26.55
CA THR A 398 8.16 3.94 -26.76
C THR A 398 8.22 4.37 -28.21
N ASN A 399 7.19 5.04 -28.67
CA ASN A 399 7.12 5.72 -29.96
C ASN A 399 6.99 7.25 -29.82
N ARG A 400 7.39 7.78 -28.65
CA ARG A 400 7.28 9.21 -28.31
C ARG A 400 8.03 10.11 -29.31
N SER A 401 9.19 9.67 -29.74
CA SER A 401 9.94 10.27 -30.85
C SER A 401 10.80 9.21 -31.54
N PRO A 402 11.24 9.43 -32.80
CA PRO A 402 12.14 8.50 -33.48
C PRO A 402 13.42 8.22 -32.67
N ALA A 403 14.05 9.25 -32.12
CA ALA A 403 15.25 9.13 -31.31
C ALA A 403 15.03 8.32 -30.01
N ALA A 404 13.92 8.54 -29.32
CA ALA A 404 13.55 7.78 -28.14
C ALA A 404 13.28 6.31 -28.47
N HIS A 405 12.63 6.04 -29.60
CA HIS A 405 12.38 4.68 -30.07
C HIS A 405 13.68 3.95 -30.40
N GLU A 406 14.53 4.55 -31.20
CA GLU A 406 15.84 3.97 -31.60
C GLU A 406 16.70 3.66 -30.37
N TRP A 407 16.76 4.58 -29.41
CA TRP A 407 17.47 4.36 -28.15
C TRP A 407 16.87 3.17 -27.39
N ALA A 408 15.53 3.14 -27.24
CA ALA A 408 14.84 2.09 -26.51
C ALA A 408 15.06 0.70 -27.12
N VAL A 409 15.04 0.59 -28.46
CA VAL A 409 15.34 -0.66 -29.18
C VAL A 409 16.78 -1.10 -28.92
N ASN A 410 17.73 -0.18 -29.02
CA ASN A 410 19.14 -0.48 -28.79
C ASN A 410 19.43 -0.94 -27.38
N GLU A 411 18.79 -0.33 -26.37
CA GLU A 411 18.94 -0.75 -24.97
C GLU A 411 18.20 -2.06 -24.68
N PHE A 412 16.97 -2.22 -25.20
CA PHE A 412 16.16 -3.42 -25.03
C PHE A 412 16.91 -4.69 -25.49
N ARG A 413 17.57 -4.62 -26.65
CA ARG A 413 18.30 -5.76 -27.23
C ARG A 413 19.51 -6.20 -26.40
N LYS A 414 20.03 -5.36 -25.50
CA LYS A 414 21.13 -5.70 -24.57
C LYS A 414 20.63 -6.47 -23.34
N MET A 415 19.32 -6.49 -23.08
CA MET A 415 18.69 -7.03 -21.88
C MET A 415 17.90 -8.31 -22.20
N GLN A 416 17.56 -9.07 -21.18
CA GLN A 416 16.58 -10.15 -21.32
C GLN A 416 15.17 -9.67 -20.96
N SER A 417 14.16 -10.15 -21.69
CA SER A 417 12.75 -9.89 -21.46
C SER A 417 11.95 -11.17 -21.64
N GLY A 418 11.61 -11.84 -20.53
CA GLY A 418 10.95 -13.15 -20.55
C GLY A 418 9.54 -13.15 -19.93
N GLY A 419 9.09 -12.03 -19.36
CA GLY A 419 7.82 -11.92 -18.63
C GLY A 419 8.02 -11.91 -17.12
N GLN A 420 6.92 -12.07 -16.38
CA GLN A 420 6.83 -11.81 -14.93
C GLN A 420 7.87 -12.52 -14.06
N PHE A 421 8.08 -13.79 -14.29
CA PHE A 421 8.90 -14.65 -13.43
C PHE A 421 10.17 -15.13 -14.17
N THR A 422 10.78 -14.23 -14.93
CA THR A 422 12.10 -14.47 -15.52
C THR A 422 13.16 -14.23 -14.46
N PRO A 423 13.92 -15.25 -14.03
CA PRO A 423 14.96 -15.06 -13.02
C PRO A 423 16.04 -14.08 -13.47
N PHE A 424 16.59 -13.33 -12.52
CA PHE A 424 17.76 -12.50 -12.78
C PHE A 424 18.97 -13.34 -13.15
N THR A 425 19.89 -12.75 -13.91
CA THR A 425 21.13 -13.41 -14.34
C THR A 425 22.34 -12.58 -13.97
N LEU A 426 23.49 -13.21 -13.90
CA LEU A 426 24.77 -12.51 -13.76
C LEU A 426 25.20 -11.92 -15.10
N GLY A 427 25.68 -10.67 -15.07
CA GLY A 427 26.28 -10.02 -16.24
C GLY A 427 25.31 -9.52 -17.30
N LYS A 428 24.02 -9.77 -17.17
CA LYS A 428 22.99 -9.25 -18.07
C LYS A 428 21.79 -8.74 -17.29
N LEU A 429 21.31 -7.54 -17.63
CA LEU A 429 20.12 -6.98 -16.99
C LEU A 429 18.85 -7.67 -17.50
N THR A 430 17.86 -7.77 -16.61
CA THR A 430 16.54 -8.32 -16.88
C THR A 430 15.51 -7.19 -16.85
N ILE A 431 14.64 -7.15 -17.85
CA ILE A 431 13.48 -6.27 -17.86
C ILE A 431 12.38 -6.90 -17.01
N VAL A 432 11.88 -6.14 -16.05
CA VAL A 432 10.76 -6.48 -15.18
C VAL A 432 9.56 -5.64 -15.59
N PHE A 433 8.46 -6.30 -16.04
CA PHE A 433 7.28 -5.61 -16.54
C PHE A 433 5.98 -6.36 -16.19
N PRO A 434 5.03 -5.73 -15.45
CA PRO A 434 5.19 -4.43 -14.79
C PRO A 434 6.36 -4.42 -13.83
N GLY A 435 6.87 -3.23 -13.51
CA GLY A 435 8.08 -3.05 -12.72
C GLY A 435 8.00 -3.47 -11.26
N PHE A 436 8.96 -3.06 -10.46
CA PHE A 436 9.02 -3.45 -9.03
C PHE A 436 7.92 -2.79 -8.18
N ASP A 437 7.47 -1.58 -8.53
CA ASP A 437 6.27 -0.99 -7.91
C ASP A 437 5.01 -1.85 -8.15
N GLY A 438 5.09 -2.79 -9.11
CA GLY A 438 3.96 -3.65 -9.50
C GLY A 438 2.95 -2.95 -10.41
N GLY A 439 2.02 -3.70 -10.98
CA GLY A 439 0.86 -3.14 -11.65
C GLY A 439 -0.19 -2.70 -10.63
N GLY A 440 -0.36 -3.47 -9.55
CA GLY A 440 -1.17 -3.09 -8.39
C GLY A 440 -0.33 -2.53 -7.26
N GLU A 441 -0.89 -1.56 -6.55
CA GLU A 441 -0.23 -0.80 -5.48
C GLU A 441 -0.99 -0.90 -4.15
N TRP A 442 -0.37 -0.41 -3.06
CA TRP A 442 -0.85 -0.50 -1.68
C TRP A 442 -2.26 0.07 -1.44
N SER A 443 -2.70 0.94 -2.27
CA SER A 443 -4.02 1.56 -2.17
C SER A 443 -5.18 0.65 -2.57
N GLY A 444 -4.91 -0.50 -3.15
CA GLY A 444 -5.93 -1.51 -3.41
C GLY A 444 -6.90 -1.21 -4.54
N ALA A 445 -8.08 -1.80 -4.44
CA ALA A 445 -9.15 -1.71 -5.42
C ALA A 445 -10.49 -1.41 -4.73
N ALA A 446 -11.37 -0.68 -5.42
CA ALA A 446 -12.73 -0.46 -4.97
C ALA A 446 -13.68 -1.50 -5.58
N ILE A 447 -14.70 -1.92 -4.85
CA ILE A 447 -15.77 -2.79 -5.36
C ILE A 447 -17.13 -2.11 -5.14
N ASP A 448 -17.92 -1.99 -6.18
CA ASP A 448 -19.32 -1.63 -6.04
C ASP A 448 -20.14 -2.90 -5.71
N PRO A 449 -20.66 -3.06 -4.49
CA PRO A 449 -21.37 -4.26 -4.09
C PRO A 449 -22.70 -4.47 -4.81
N ALA A 450 -23.29 -3.42 -5.41
CA ALA A 450 -24.55 -3.53 -6.13
C ALA A 450 -24.33 -4.10 -7.55
N THR A 451 -23.22 -3.77 -8.17
CA THR A 451 -22.90 -4.23 -9.54
C THR A 451 -21.87 -5.37 -9.55
N GLU A 452 -21.13 -5.56 -8.46
CA GLU A 452 -20.03 -6.51 -8.29
C GLU A 452 -18.88 -6.23 -9.28
N VAL A 453 -18.66 -4.93 -9.55
CA VAL A 453 -17.58 -4.43 -10.41
C VAL A 453 -16.43 -3.97 -9.54
N LEU A 454 -15.24 -4.47 -9.86
CA LEU A 454 -13.98 -4.05 -9.25
C LEU A 454 -13.33 -2.96 -10.10
N TYR A 455 -12.84 -1.93 -9.44
CA TYR A 455 -12.11 -0.81 -10.03
C TYR A 455 -10.70 -0.75 -9.48
N VAL A 456 -9.69 -0.75 -10.36
CA VAL A 456 -8.28 -0.77 -9.97
C VAL A 456 -7.43 0.10 -10.87
N GLY A 457 -6.55 0.90 -10.24
CA GLY A 457 -5.48 1.58 -10.93
C GLY A 457 -4.33 0.63 -11.28
N SER A 458 -3.61 0.89 -12.35
CA SER A 458 -2.49 0.05 -12.77
C SER A 458 -1.31 0.86 -13.29
N ASN A 459 -0.12 0.54 -12.79
CA ASN A 459 1.14 0.99 -13.38
C ASN A 459 1.53 0.11 -14.58
N GLU A 460 1.92 0.76 -15.67
CA GLU A 460 2.37 0.14 -16.91
C GLU A 460 3.83 0.55 -17.20
N MET A 461 4.66 0.53 -16.14
CA MET A 461 6.06 0.96 -16.15
C MET A 461 7.00 -0.25 -16.18
N ALA A 462 8.03 -0.22 -17.03
CA ALA A 462 9.08 -1.21 -17.00
C ALA A 462 10.24 -0.75 -16.11
N PHE A 463 10.84 -1.71 -15.42
CA PHE A 463 12.07 -1.55 -14.67
C PHE A 463 13.15 -2.49 -15.21
N VAL A 464 14.38 -2.26 -14.83
CA VAL A 464 15.50 -3.14 -15.13
C VAL A 464 16.28 -3.44 -13.87
N GLY A 465 16.72 -4.68 -13.74
CA GLY A 465 17.53 -5.13 -12.62
C GLY A 465 18.42 -6.30 -13.01
N GLY A 466 19.31 -6.68 -12.13
CA GLY A 466 20.23 -7.81 -12.31
C GLY A 466 20.93 -8.13 -11.00
N LEU A 467 21.75 -9.16 -11.01
CA LEU A 467 22.58 -9.54 -9.89
C LEU A 467 24.05 -9.37 -10.24
N VAL A 468 24.83 -8.97 -9.27
CA VAL A 468 26.30 -8.92 -9.34
C VAL A 468 26.87 -9.68 -8.14
N PRO A 469 28.03 -10.33 -8.26
CA PRO A 469 28.69 -10.92 -7.11
C PRO A 469 28.88 -9.88 -6.00
N ALA A 470 28.60 -10.25 -4.76
CA ALA A 470 28.89 -9.38 -3.62
C ALA A 470 30.39 -9.10 -3.60
N SER A 471 30.74 -7.80 -3.67
CA SER A 471 32.16 -7.42 -3.70
C SER A 471 32.76 -7.59 -2.31
N THR A 472 33.72 -8.49 -2.19
CA THR A 472 34.62 -8.55 -1.05
C THR A 472 35.74 -7.50 -1.16
N LYS A 473 35.87 -6.85 -2.31
CA LYS A 473 36.81 -5.76 -2.53
C LYS A 473 36.17 -4.47 -2.07
N GLY A 474 36.69 -3.84 -1.04
CA GLY A 474 36.09 -2.59 -0.64
C GLY A 474 36.22 -2.24 0.81
N GLY A 475 36.72 -3.15 1.60
CA GLY A 475 36.78 -2.97 3.04
C GLY A 475 35.39 -2.82 3.72
N PRO A 476 35.35 -2.51 5.00
CA PRO A 476 34.09 -2.42 5.78
C PRO A 476 33.11 -1.43 5.19
N GLY A 477 33.56 -0.29 4.66
CA GLY A 477 32.65 0.72 4.10
C GLY A 477 31.94 0.28 2.82
N SER A 478 32.60 -0.49 1.96
CA SER A 478 31.94 -1.10 0.78
C SER A 478 30.90 -2.13 1.23
N ALA A 479 31.22 -2.92 2.23
CA ALA A 479 30.28 -3.92 2.76
C ALA A 479 29.02 -3.25 3.33
N THR A 480 29.16 -2.23 4.17
CA THR A 480 28.06 -1.44 4.69
C THR A 480 27.23 -0.82 3.55
N TYR A 481 27.91 -0.26 2.53
CA TYR A 481 27.22 0.29 1.38
C TYR A 481 26.40 -0.75 0.62
N GLN A 482 27.01 -1.91 0.30
CA GLN A 482 26.33 -2.97 -0.46
C GLN A 482 25.12 -3.51 0.30
N ASN A 483 25.20 -3.64 1.61
CA ASN A 483 24.11 -4.15 2.43
C ASN A 483 22.97 -3.14 2.62
N GLU A 484 23.31 -1.87 2.87
CA GLU A 484 22.33 -0.88 3.35
C GLU A 484 21.90 0.13 2.27
N CYS A 485 22.73 0.39 1.29
CA CYS A 485 22.54 1.51 0.36
C CYS A 485 22.33 1.07 -1.09
N ALA A 486 22.98 -0.04 -1.50
CA ALA A 486 23.06 -0.44 -2.90
C ALA A 486 21.71 -0.84 -3.50
N MET A 487 20.77 -1.34 -2.70
CA MET A 487 19.43 -1.67 -3.19
C MET A 487 18.76 -0.46 -3.86
N CYS A 488 18.85 0.71 -3.27
CA CYS A 488 18.28 1.93 -3.80
C CYS A 488 19.25 2.70 -4.71
N HIS A 489 20.52 2.84 -4.28
CA HIS A 489 21.50 3.67 -4.98
C HIS A 489 22.34 2.90 -6.02
N GLY A 490 22.06 1.60 -6.19
CA GLY A 490 22.77 0.71 -7.10
C GLY A 490 24.14 0.30 -6.60
N ALA A 491 24.59 -0.93 -6.93
CA ALA A 491 25.89 -1.44 -6.52
C ALA A 491 27.07 -0.54 -6.94
N GLY A 492 26.92 0.16 -8.07
CA GLY A 492 27.89 1.13 -8.59
C GLY A 492 27.67 2.57 -8.15
N ARG A 493 26.81 2.84 -7.20
CA ARG A 493 26.51 4.19 -6.66
C ARG A 493 25.86 5.18 -7.65
N ALA A 494 25.54 4.74 -8.87
CA ALA A 494 24.95 5.63 -9.89
C ALA A 494 23.51 6.04 -9.61
N GLY A 495 22.82 5.30 -8.75
CA GLY A 495 21.41 5.50 -8.47
C GLY A 495 20.51 5.28 -9.69
N SER A 496 19.28 5.75 -9.57
CA SER A 496 18.35 5.89 -10.70
C SER A 496 17.52 7.18 -10.52
N PRO A 497 18.12 8.34 -10.81
CA PRO A 497 17.42 9.61 -10.70
C PRO A 497 16.15 9.62 -11.57
N PRO A 498 15.10 10.34 -11.16
CA PRO A 498 15.04 11.18 -9.95
C PRO A 498 14.70 10.41 -8.67
N ALA A 499 14.25 9.15 -8.75
CA ALA A 499 13.74 8.40 -7.60
C ALA A 499 14.84 8.09 -6.56
N PHE A 500 16.00 7.66 -7.03
CA PHE A 500 17.16 7.34 -6.20
C PHE A 500 18.38 8.11 -6.73
N PRO A 501 18.83 9.16 -6.03
CA PRO A 501 19.91 10.01 -6.51
C PRO A 501 21.23 9.24 -6.60
N SER A 502 22.08 9.64 -7.56
CA SER A 502 23.45 9.14 -7.64
C SER A 502 24.25 9.55 -6.39
N LEU A 503 25.02 8.60 -5.85
CA LEU A 503 25.98 8.85 -4.77
C LEU A 503 27.42 8.95 -5.31
N LEU A 504 27.63 8.88 -6.63
CA LEU A 504 28.91 9.20 -7.23
C LEU A 504 29.26 10.65 -6.93
N ASN A 505 30.46 10.89 -6.40
CA ASN A 505 30.95 12.22 -6.01
C ASN A 505 29.95 13.00 -5.11
N VAL A 506 29.28 12.29 -4.22
CA VAL A 506 28.27 12.92 -3.32
C VAL A 506 28.90 14.01 -2.45
N HIS A 507 30.17 13.87 -2.07
CA HIS A 507 30.95 14.85 -1.29
C HIS A 507 31.18 16.20 -2.00
N GLU A 508 31.05 16.24 -3.33
CA GLU A 508 31.10 17.50 -4.10
C GLU A 508 29.77 18.29 -4.01
N ARG A 509 28.68 17.62 -3.63
CA ARG A 509 27.32 18.19 -3.59
C ARG A 509 26.77 18.37 -2.19
N MET A 510 27.34 17.68 -1.21
CA MET A 510 26.92 17.70 0.19
C MET A 510 28.15 17.65 1.08
N SER A 511 28.14 18.41 2.16
CA SER A 511 29.15 18.31 3.20
C SER A 511 29.05 16.97 3.93
N GLN A 512 30.14 16.53 4.55
CA GLN A 512 30.16 15.31 5.35
C GLN A 512 29.09 15.33 6.45
N ALA A 513 28.88 16.46 7.11
CA ALA A 513 27.84 16.60 8.15
C ALA A 513 26.42 16.39 7.57
N GLU A 514 26.15 16.91 6.38
CA GLU A 514 24.86 16.69 5.69
C GLU A 514 24.69 15.24 5.25
N ILE A 515 25.76 14.57 4.82
CA ILE A 515 25.72 13.13 4.47
C ILE A 515 25.42 12.30 5.72
N ILE A 516 26.11 12.56 6.83
CA ILE A 516 25.89 11.90 8.12
C ILE A 516 24.43 12.10 8.58
N GLU A 517 23.96 13.34 8.55
CA GLU A 517 22.59 13.65 8.94
C GLU A 517 21.59 12.93 8.03
N ARG A 518 21.87 12.86 6.73
CA ARG A 518 21.04 12.14 5.76
C ARG A 518 21.01 10.63 6.02
N ILE A 519 22.14 10.01 6.32
CA ILE A 519 22.22 8.58 6.67
C ILE A 519 21.42 8.34 7.95
N ARG A 520 21.70 9.14 8.98
CA ARG A 520 21.09 8.96 10.30
C ARG A 520 19.57 9.16 10.29
N THR A 521 19.09 10.10 9.49
CA THR A 521 17.72 10.59 9.56
C THR A 521 16.86 10.22 8.35
N GLY A 522 17.47 9.78 7.24
CA GLY A 522 16.76 9.52 5.98
C GLY A 522 16.22 10.78 5.30
N LYS A 523 15.51 10.65 4.21
CA LYS A 523 14.70 11.69 3.55
C LYS A 523 13.84 11.12 2.44
N GLY A 524 12.56 11.43 2.43
CA GLY A 524 11.63 10.93 1.43
C GLY A 524 11.56 9.40 1.44
N ARG A 525 11.95 8.74 0.36
CA ARG A 525 12.01 7.27 0.27
C ARG A 525 13.20 6.65 1.01
N MET A 526 14.24 7.42 1.30
CA MET A 526 15.42 6.92 2.00
C MET A 526 15.09 6.72 3.48
N PRO A 527 15.15 5.49 4.01
CA PRO A 527 14.95 5.25 5.43
C PRO A 527 16.09 5.86 6.26
N ALA A 528 15.88 5.94 7.57
CA ALA A 528 16.92 6.28 8.51
C ALA A 528 17.80 5.04 8.82
N PHE A 529 19.11 5.24 8.86
CA PHE A 529 20.09 4.23 9.22
C PHE A 529 20.84 4.67 10.50
N SER A 530 20.08 4.87 11.57
CA SER A 530 20.62 5.36 12.87
C SER A 530 21.63 4.41 13.51
N ASP A 531 21.63 3.15 13.08
CA ASP A 531 22.51 2.10 13.60
C ASP A 531 23.89 2.11 12.95
N ILE A 532 24.03 2.72 11.78
CA ILE A 532 25.34 2.95 11.16
C ILE A 532 26.03 4.08 11.90
N LYS A 533 27.00 3.75 12.77
CA LYS A 533 27.71 4.69 13.65
C LYS A 533 29.14 4.23 13.93
N GLY A 534 29.95 5.11 14.49
CA GLY A 534 31.34 4.80 14.84
C GLY A 534 32.15 4.31 13.65
N PRO A 535 32.95 3.25 13.80
CA PRO A 535 33.85 2.76 12.74
C PRO A 535 33.14 2.41 11.43
N ASP A 536 31.91 1.89 11.49
CA ASP A 536 31.14 1.53 10.29
C ASP A 536 30.69 2.76 9.51
N LEU A 537 30.31 3.82 10.21
CA LEU A 537 29.97 5.11 9.58
C LEU A 537 31.19 5.74 8.95
N ASP A 538 32.32 5.76 9.67
CA ASP A 538 33.59 6.33 9.16
C ASP A 538 34.07 5.58 7.93
N ALA A 539 33.97 4.26 7.92
CA ALA A 539 34.28 3.42 6.77
C ALA A 539 33.33 3.67 5.59
N LEU A 540 32.04 3.79 5.84
CA LEU A 540 31.04 4.11 4.80
C LEU A 540 31.30 5.50 4.19
N LEU A 541 31.58 6.52 5.00
CA LEU A 541 31.92 7.86 4.53
C LEU A 541 33.19 7.84 3.66
N SER A 542 34.21 7.14 4.09
CA SER A 542 35.44 6.95 3.31
C SER A 542 35.14 6.26 1.96
N TYR A 543 34.31 5.25 1.95
CA TYR A 543 33.89 4.58 0.71
C TYR A 543 33.09 5.49 -0.22
N LEU A 544 32.19 6.31 0.31
CA LEU A 544 31.41 7.29 -0.45
C LEU A 544 32.29 8.40 -1.06
N GLU A 545 33.35 8.79 -0.35
CA GLU A 545 34.31 9.81 -0.80
C GLU A 545 35.29 9.29 -1.84
N LEU A 546 35.93 8.15 -1.56
CA LEU A 546 37.07 7.64 -2.32
C LEU A 546 36.69 6.52 -3.31
N GLY A 547 35.49 5.93 -3.15
CA GLY A 547 35.01 4.85 -4.00
C GLY A 547 35.95 3.65 -4.02
N ASP A 548 36.01 2.98 -5.16
CA ASP A 548 36.81 1.76 -5.34
C ASP A 548 38.34 2.00 -5.26
N LYS A 549 38.77 3.25 -5.11
CA LYS A 549 40.18 3.60 -4.98
C LYS A 549 40.79 3.29 -3.61
N VAL A 550 39.98 3.06 -2.59
CA VAL A 550 40.43 2.87 -1.18
C VAL A 550 40.97 1.47 -0.91
N LEU A 551 40.89 0.51 -1.83
CA LEU A 551 40.73 -0.86 -1.44
C LEU A 551 41.82 -1.80 -1.94
N GLN A 552 42.99 -1.64 -1.34
CA GLN A 552 44.05 -2.66 -1.34
C GLN A 552 44.44 -3.13 0.06
N THR A 553 43.55 -3.12 1.03
CA THR A 553 43.83 -3.75 2.33
C THR A 553 42.99 -5.01 2.46
N ASN A 554 43.72 -6.12 2.56
CA ASN A 554 43.18 -7.44 2.88
C ASN A 554 42.62 -7.43 4.30
N ASP A 555 41.30 -7.57 4.43
CA ASP A 555 40.70 -8.19 5.61
C ASP A 555 39.27 -8.60 5.25
N ALA A 556 39.13 -9.87 4.93
CA ALA A 556 37.85 -10.54 4.80
C ALA A 556 37.38 -10.91 6.22
N VAL A 557 36.36 -10.21 6.71
CA VAL A 557 35.56 -10.73 7.83
C VAL A 557 34.29 -11.28 7.21
N GLY A 558 34.27 -12.58 6.99
CA GLY A 558 33.08 -13.30 6.59
C GLY A 558 32.19 -13.54 7.80
N THR A 559 30.89 -13.31 7.62
CA THR A 559 29.83 -14.16 8.18
C THR A 559 28.49 -13.61 7.72
N GLY A 560 27.67 -14.42 7.03
CA GLY A 560 26.27 -14.11 6.73
C GLY A 560 26.00 -13.13 5.59
N LYS A 561 26.95 -12.92 4.65
CA LYS A 561 26.73 -12.06 3.48
C LYS A 561 26.09 -12.85 2.35
N PRO A 562 25.11 -12.29 1.62
CA PRO A 562 24.64 -12.91 0.39
C PRO A 562 25.77 -12.97 -0.64
N ASP A 563 25.82 -14.06 -1.42
CA ASP A 563 26.81 -14.23 -2.50
C ASP A 563 26.64 -13.21 -3.62
N TYR A 564 25.43 -12.65 -3.75
CA TYR A 564 25.04 -11.72 -4.81
C TYR A 564 24.28 -10.54 -4.27
N VAL A 565 24.40 -9.41 -4.95
CA VAL A 565 23.74 -8.14 -4.62
C VAL A 565 22.93 -7.68 -5.82
N PHE A 566 21.73 -7.17 -5.55
CA PHE A 566 20.86 -6.58 -6.55
C PHE A 566 21.42 -5.26 -7.08
N THR A 567 21.32 -5.01 -8.40
CA THR A 567 21.88 -3.81 -9.04
C THR A 567 21.11 -2.53 -8.76
N GLY A 568 20.00 -2.60 -8.03
CA GLY A 568 19.14 -1.48 -7.63
C GLY A 568 17.92 -1.28 -8.51
N TYR A 569 16.91 -0.61 -7.94
CA TYR A 569 15.66 -0.26 -8.61
C TYR A 569 15.92 0.79 -9.70
N ARG A 570 15.83 0.41 -10.96
CA ARG A 570 16.03 1.30 -12.08
C ARG A 570 14.86 1.24 -13.05
N LYS A 571 14.15 2.36 -13.22
CA LYS A 571 13.11 2.49 -14.24
C LYS A 571 13.74 2.45 -15.64
N PHE A 572 13.06 1.81 -16.58
CA PHE A 572 13.47 1.82 -17.99
C PHE A 572 12.92 3.10 -18.63
N LEU A 573 13.73 4.16 -18.58
CA LEU A 573 13.42 5.49 -19.08
C LEU A 573 14.27 5.82 -20.28
N ASP A 574 13.73 6.57 -21.24
CA ASP A 574 14.46 7.15 -22.37
C ASP A 574 15.40 8.29 -21.90
N PRO A 575 16.29 8.79 -22.78
CA PRO A 575 17.24 9.86 -22.40
C PRO A 575 16.60 11.15 -21.91
N ASP A 576 15.33 11.41 -22.25
CA ASP A 576 14.58 12.58 -21.79
C ASP A 576 13.89 12.33 -20.44
N GLY A 577 13.98 11.11 -19.88
CA GLY A 577 13.46 10.72 -18.58
C GLY A 577 12.00 10.24 -18.61
N TYR A 578 11.44 9.94 -19.76
CA TYR A 578 10.11 9.35 -19.89
C TYR A 578 10.19 7.84 -20.04
N PRO A 579 9.10 7.10 -19.68
CA PRO A 579 9.09 5.64 -19.81
C PRO A 579 9.43 5.17 -21.24
N ALA A 580 10.40 4.28 -21.36
CA ALA A 580 10.84 3.73 -22.65
C ALA A 580 9.88 2.66 -23.21
N VAL A 581 8.65 2.63 -22.71
CA VAL A 581 7.56 1.75 -23.15
C VAL A 581 6.47 2.55 -23.84
N ALA A 582 5.70 1.91 -24.72
CA ALA A 582 4.55 2.53 -25.37
C ALA A 582 3.47 2.90 -24.34
N THR A 583 2.80 4.00 -24.57
CA THR A 583 1.62 4.41 -23.77
C THR A 583 0.48 3.38 -23.86
N PRO A 584 -0.43 3.35 -22.86
CA PRO A 584 -0.48 4.17 -21.66
C PRO A 584 0.52 3.68 -20.60
N TRP A 585 1.02 4.62 -19.78
CA TRP A 585 1.94 4.34 -18.68
C TRP A 585 1.23 4.13 -17.33
N GLY A 586 -0.02 4.47 -17.25
CA GLY A 586 -0.94 4.20 -16.15
C GLY A 586 -2.35 4.07 -16.66
N THR A 587 -3.16 3.19 -16.03
CA THR A 587 -4.53 2.94 -16.43
C THR A 587 -5.47 2.82 -15.24
N LEU A 588 -6.75 3.09 -15.47
CA LEU A 588 -7.86 2.75 -14.58
C LEU A 588 -8.73 1.71 -15.26
N ASN A 589 -9.07 0.66 -14.52
CA ASN A 589 -9.74 -0.52 -15.07
C ASN A 589 -11.02 -0.81 -14.29
N ALA A 590 -12.09 -1.21 -14.98
CA ALA A 590 -13.32 -1.74 -14.40
C ALA A 590 -13.55 -3.17 -14.86
N ILE A 591 -13.75 -4.07 -13.91
CA ILE A 591 -13.80 -5.51 -14.15
C ILE A 591 -15.03 -6.09 -13.46
N ASP A 592 -15.91 -6.74 -14.21
CA ASP A 592 -17.06 -7.49 -13.69
C ASP A 592 -16.58 -8.79 -13.03
N LEU A 593 -16.70 -8.90 -11.72
CA LEU A 593 -16.26 -10.07 -10.96
C LEU A 593 -17.17 -11.30 -11.14
N LYS A 594 -18.38 -11.14 -11.65
CA LYS A 594 -19.24 -12.31 -12.00
C LYS A 594 -18.67 -13.11 -13.16
N THR A 595 -18.14 -12.38 -14.14
CA THR A 595 -17.66 -12.96 -15.39
C THR A 595 -16.15 -12.94 -15.57
N GLY A 596 -15.43 -12.12 -14.80
CA GLY A 596 -14.00 -11.85 -14.96
C GLY A 596 -13.68 -11.00 -16.19
N LYS A 597 -14.66 -10.35 -16.82
CA LYS A 597 -14.48 -9.55 -18.05
C LYS A 597 -14.31 -8.07 -17.74
N TYR A 598 -13.49 -7.41 -18.56
CA TYR A 598 -13.39 -5.94 -18.52
C TYR A 598 -14.68 -5.30 -19.02
N LEU A 599 -15.16 -4.29 -18.30
CA LEU A 599 -16.19 -3.37 -18.77
C LEU A 599 -15.55 -2.22 -19.55
N TRP A 600 -14.46 -1.66 -18.99
CA TRP A 600 -13.69 -0.61 -19.63
C TRP A 600 -12.27 -0.55 -19.04
N LYS A 601 -11.34 0.01 -19.81
CA LYS A 601 -9.97 0.34 -19.44
C LYS A 601 -9.62 1.68 -20.08
N ILE A 602 -9.15 2.64 -19.28
CA ILE A 602 -8.80 3.98 -19.73
C ILE A 602 -7.41 4.38 -19.23
N PRO A 603 -6.66 5.24 -19.95
CA PRO A 603 -5.46 5.88 -19.40
C PRO A 603 -5.81 6.70 -18.16
N LEU A 604 -4.92 6.70 -17.15
CA LEU A 604 -5.04 7.53 -15.96
C LEU A 604 -3.75 8.34 -15.75
N GLY A 605 -3.92 9.65 -15.61
CA GLY A 605 -2.82 10.60 -15.49
C GLY A 605 -2.18 10.99 -16.82
N GLU A 606 -1.33 11.98 -16.75
CA GLU A 606 -0.53 12.45 -17.87
C GLU A 606 0.73 13.17 -17.39
N TYR A 607 1.67 13.37 -18.29
CA TYR A 607 2.81 14.27 -18.08
C TYR A 607 2.45 15.64 -18.66
N PRO A 608 2.33 16.68 -17.82
CA PRO A 608 1.86 18.00 -18.28
C PRO A 608 2.70 18.63 -19.40
N GLU A 609 4.01 18.36 -19.41
CA GLU A 609 4.93 18.84 -20.46
C GLU A 609 4.62 18.18 -21.81
N LEU A 610 4.34 16.88 -21.82
CA LEU A 610 3.97 16.15 -23.05
C LEU A 610 2.58 16.54 -23.54
N ALA A 611 1.64 16.75 -22.60
CA ALA A 611 0.30 17.20 -22.93
C ALA A 611 0.31 18.58 -23.63
N LYS A 612 1.18 19.53 -23.20
CA LYS A 612 1.40 20.82 -23.87
C LYS A 612 1.97 20.68 -25.27
N GLN A 613 2.72 19.62 -25.55
CA GLN A 613 3.26 19.28 -26.86
C GLN A 613 2.28 18.49 -27.74
N GLY A 614 1.04 18.28 -27.25
CA GLY A 614 -0.01 17.55 -28.00
C GLY A 614 -0.11 16.07 -27.66
N MET A 615 0.80 15.49 -26.87
CA MET A 615 0.76 14.10 -26.44
C MET A 615 -0.04 13.97 -25.14
N LYS A 616 -1.36 13.87 -25.25
CA LYS A 616 -2.31 13.79 -24.15
C LYS A 616 -2.63 12.34 -23.80
N ASN A 617 -3.23 12.13 -22.61
CA ASN A 617 -3.70 10.83 -22.14
C ASN A 617 -2.61 9.74 -22.17
N THR A 618 -1.40 10.13 -21.82
CA THR A 618 -0.25 9.21 -21.79
C THR A 618 -0.37 8.16 -20.70
N GLY A 619 -1.24 8.37 -19.71
CA GLY A 619 -1.11 7.72 -18.43
C GLY A 619 0.14 8.23 -17.71
N SER A 620 0.21 7.98 -16.42
CA SER A 620 1.42 8.26 -15.62
C SER A 620 1.54 7.30 -14.45
N GLU A 621 2.67 7.36 -13.76
CA GLU A 621 2.91 6.65 -12.51
C GLU A 621 1.82 7.01 -11.49
N LEU A 622 1.26 6.01 -10.84
CA LEU A 622 0.17 6.15 -9.89
C LEU A 622 0.37 5.26 -8.65
N TYR A 623 -0.17 5.71 -7.52
CA TYR A 623 -0.06 5.01 -6.23
C TYR A 623 -1.38 4.97 -5.45
N GLY A 624 -2.22 6.00 -5.54
CA GLY A 624 -3.49 6.10 -4.84
C GLY A 624 -4.57 5.17 -5.39
N GLY A 625 -5.54 4.82 -4.57
CA GLY A 625 -6.67 3.98 -4.94
C GLY A 625 -7.95 4.75 -5.22
N PRO A 626 -8.91 4.11 -5.90
CA PRO A 626 -10.23 4.65 -6.09
C PRO A 626 -11.11 4.46 -4.86
N ILE A 627 -12.16 5.30 -4.74
CA ILE A 627 -13.37 5.00 -4.00
C ILE A 627 -14.57 5.07 -4.93
N VAL A 628 -15.62 4.31 -4.62
CA VAL A 628 -16.87 4.28 -5.38
C VAL A 628 -18.04 4.62 -4.47
N THR A 629 -19.02 5.33 -5.00
CA THR A 629 -20.23 5.71 -4.25
C THR A 629 -21.51 5.24 -4.91
N ALA A 630 -22.58 5.08 -4.13
CA ALA A 630 -23.91 4.77 -4.64
C ALA A 630 -24.46 5.83 -5.62
N GLY A 631 -23.84 7.01 -5.70
CA GLY A 631 -24.11 8.01 -6.73
C GLY A 631 -23.64 7.62 -8.13
N GLY A 632 -23.00 6.45 -8.29
CA GLY A 632 -22.46 5.94 -9.54
C GLY A 632 -21.20 6.67 -9.99
N VAL A 633 -20.46 7.24 -9.07
CA VAL A 633 -19.22 8.00 -9.34
C VAL A 633 -18.04 7.32 -8.65
N LEU A 634 -16.96 7.19 -9.40
CA LEU A 634 -15.64 6.78 -8.91
C LEU A 634 -14.76 8.01 -8.75
N PHE A 635 -14.14 8.17 -7.58
CA PHE A 635 -13.21 9.25 -7.29
C PHE A 635 -11.79 8.70 -7.11
N ILE A 636 -10.80 9.34 -7.74
CA ILE A 636 -9.40 8.94 -7.68
C ILE A 636 -8.47 10.13 -7.93
N GLY A 637 -7.44 10.28 -7.08
CA GLY A 637 -6.28 11.11 -7.36
C GLY A 637 -5.22 10.27 -8.05
N ALA A 638 -4.43 9.57 -7.26
CA ALA A 638 -3.44 8.55 -7.61
C ALA A 638 -2.18 9.04 -8.31
N THR A 639 -2.26 10.03 -9.18
CA THR A 639 -1.19 10.39 -10.12
C THR A 639 -0.19 11.38 -9.52
N VAL A 640 1.09 11.22 -9.91
CA VAL A 640 2.20 11.99 -9.34
C VAL A 640 2.39 13.34 -10.04
N PHE A 641 2.36 13.36 -11.39
CA PHE A 641 2.85 14.48 -12.17
C PHE A 641 1.79 15.54 -12.48
N ASP A 642 0.58 15.15 -12.81
CA ASP A 642 -0.51 16.08 -13.17
C ASP A 642 -1.25 16.66 -11.96
N ARG A 643 -1.13 16.05 -10.81
CA ARG A 643 -1.76 16.47 -9.54
C ARG A 643 -3.27 16.62 -9.66
N LYS A 644 -3.90 15.83 -10.51
CA LYS A 644 -5.34 15.92 -10.74
C LYS A 644 -6.11 15.00 -9.79
N PHE A 645 -7.28 15.45 -9.41
CA PHE A 645 -8.28 14.65 -8.73
C PHE A 645 -9.49 14.52 -9.64
N HIS A 646 -9.91 13.30 -9.89
CA HIS A 646 -10.88 12.95 -10.92
C HIS A 646 -12.14 12.34 -10.35
N ALA A 647 -13.26 12.54 -11.07
CA ALA A 647 -14.49 11.80 -10.90
C ALA A 647 -14.88 11.15 -12.24
N PHE A 648 -15.03 9.84 -12.24
CA PHE A 648 -15.44 9.06 -13.42
C PHE A 648 -16.81 8.42 -13.22
N ASP A 649 -17.55 8.25 -14.33
CA ASP A 649 -18.74 7.42 -14.37
C ASP A 649 -18.37 5.95 -14.21
N THR A 650 -18.93 5.28 -13.21
CA THR A 650 -18.58 3.88 -12.89
C THR A 650 -18.92 2.91 -14.02
N GLY A 651 -19.99 3.16 -14.77
CA GLY A 651 -20.44 2.27 -15.84
C GLY A 651 -19.64 2.40 -17.14
N THR A 652 -19.08 3.59 -17.42
CA THR A 652 -18.49 3.90 -18.75
C THR A 652 -17.03 4.33 -18.70
N GLY A 653 -16.50 4.67 -17.53
CA GLY A 653 -15.18 5.27 -17.40
C GLY A 653 -15.07 6.72 -17.93
N LYS A 654 -16.22 7.34 -18.26
CA LYS A 654 -16.22 8.74 -18.74
C LYS A 654 -15.82 9.69 -17.62
N LEU A 655 -14.91 10.60 -17.90
CA LEU A 655 -14.57 11.70 -17.00
C LEU A 655 -15.78 12.63 -16.83
N LEU A 656 -16.22 12.83 -15.60
CA LEU A 656 -17.34 13.72 -15.23
C LEU A 656 -16.88 15.04 -14.63
N TRP A 657 -15.75 15.01 -13.89
CA TRP A 657 -15.18 16.18 -13.25
C TRP A 657 -13.71 15.94 -12.93
N GLU A 658 -12.93 17.01 -12.96
CA GLU A 658 -11.55 17.02 -12.48
C GLU A 658 -11.17 18.38 -11.88
N THR A 659 -10.18 18.36 -11.00
CA THR A 659 -9.56 19.56 -10.43
C THR A 659 -8.08 19.32 -10.19
N THR A 660 -7.30 20.42 -10.14
CA THR A 660 -5.88 20.35 -9.79
C THR A 660 -5.70 20.56 -8.30
N LEU A 661 -4.97 19.64 -7.66
CA LEU A 661 -4.63 19.67 -6.24
C LEU A 661 -3.37 20.53 -6.00
N PRO A 662 -3.18 21.07 -4.77
CA PRO A 662 -1.96 21.82 -4.43
C PRO A 662 -0.69 20.95 -4.54
N PHE A 663 -0.78 19.69 -4.18
CA PHE A 663 0.27 18.68 -4.26
C PHE A 663 -0.28 17.39 -4.89
N ALA A 664 0.56 16.40 -5.16
CA ALA A 664 0.11 15.12 -5.70
C ALA A 664 -0.87 14.40 -4.74
N GLY A 665 -2.00 13.95 -5.25
CA GLY A 665 -3.03 13.25 -4.48
C GLY A 665 -2.87 11.74 -4.56
N ILE A 666 -1.77 11.20 -4.04
CA ILE A 666 -1.44 9.77 -4.13
C ILE A 666 -2.07 8.91 -3.02
N ALA A 667 -2.88 9.50 -2.15
CA ALA A 667 -3.65 8.81 -1.13
C ALA A 667 -5.00 8.33 -1.68
N THR A 668 -5.60 7.34 -1.03
CA THR A 668 -7.01 6.98 -1.27
C THR A 668 -7.91 8.07 -0.67
N PRO A 669 -8.90 8.61 -1.41
CA PRO A 669 -9.83 9.58 -0.85
C PRO A 669 -10.76 8.95 0.20
N ALA A 670 -11.47 9.79 0.95
CA ALA A 670 -12.58 9.38 1.83
C ALA A 670 -13.83 10.22 1.55
N THR A 671 -15.02 9.65 1.79
CA THR A 671 -16.29 10.39 1.66
C THR A 671 -17.18 10.15 2.87
N TYR A 672 -17.82 11.22 3.33
CA TYR A 672 -18.61 11.23 4.55
C TYR A 672 -19.74 12.24 4.46
N MET A 673 -20.65 12.24 5.43
CA MET A 673 -21.75 13.22 5.49
C MET A 673 -21.81 13.86 6.87
N ILE A 674 -21.89 15.18 6.92
CA ILE A 674 -22.12 15.98 8.15
C ILE A 674 -23.30 16.90 7.91
N ASP A 675 -24.27 16.89 8.82
CA ASP A 675 -25.49 17.71 8.78
C ASP A 675 -26.20 17.63 7.41
N GLY A 676 -26.29 16.43 6.85
CA GLY A 676 -26.93 16.19 5.56
C GLY A 676 -26.17 16.69 4.33
N ARG A 677 -24.92 17.13 4.49
CA ARG A 677 -24.04 17.52 3.37
C ARG A 677 -22.93 16.49 3.19
N GLN A 678 -22.83 15.94 1.99
CA GLN A 678 -21.75 15.01 1.61
C GLN A 678 -20.47 15.77 1.30
N TYR A 679 -19.37 15.29 1.84
CA TYR A 679 -18.02 15.74 1.60
C TYR A 679 -17.18 14.62 0.99
N LEU A 680 -16.19 15.03 0.23
CA LEU A 680 -15.16 14.17 -0.34
C LEU A 680 -13.81 14.78 0.04
N VAL A 681 -12.93 14.04 0.70
CA VAL A 681 -11.63 14.55 1.16
C VAL A 681 -10.49 13.69 0.60
N ILE A 682 -9.38 14.33 0.26
CA ILE A 682 -8.15 13.67 -0.16
C ILE A 682 -6.94 14.30 0.53
N ALA A 683 -6.03 13.45 1.00
CA ALA A 683 -4.71 13.87 1.42
C ALA A 683 -3.82 14.13 0.20
N THR A 684 -3.05 15.21 0.23
CA THR A 684 -2.14 15.61 -0.84
C THR A 684 -0.75 15.85 -0.29
N GLY A 685 0.28 15.32 -0.95
CA GLY A 685 1.68 15.44 -0.51
C GLY A 685 2.62 15.59 -1.70
N GLY A 686 3.78 16.22 -1.46
CA GLY A 686 4.78 16.42 -2.51
C GLY A 686 6.10 15.75 -2.18
N GLY A 687 6.91 15.49 -3.21
CA GLY A 687 8.26 14.93 -3.07
C GLY A 687 8.59 13.77 -4.03
N ARG A 688 7.58 13.16 -4.66
CA ARG A 688 7.81 12.13 -5.69
C ARG A 688 8.16 12.72 -7.06
N ASP A 689 7.55 13.84 -7.43
CA ASP A 689 7.99 14.65 -8.56
C ASP A 689 9.08 15.64 -8.10
N PRO A 690 10.35 15.50 -8.52
CA PRO A 690 11.43 16.37 -8.10
C PRO A 690 11.28 17.81 -8.61
N LYS A 691 10.46 18.03 -9.62
CA LYS A 691 10.12 19.35 -10.18
C LYS A 691 8.81 19.90 -9.65
N GLY A 692 8.04 19.08 -8.95
CA GLY A 692 6.74 19.42 -8.42
C GLY A 692 6.82 20.22 -7.10
N PRO A 693 5.69 20.81 -6.68
CA PRO A 693 5.61 21.48 -5.38
C PRO A 693 5.75 20.46 -4.22
N VAL A 694 6.36 20.91 -3.13
CA VAL A 694 6.58 20.11 -1.93
C VAL A 694 5.79 20.70 -0.77
N GLY A 695 4.93 19.90 -0.15
CA GLY A 695 4.11 20.29 1.00
C GLY A 695 3.17 19.16 1.39
N GLY A 696 2.28 19.39 2.34
CA GLY A 696 1.27 18.43 2.76
C GLY A 696 -0.03 19.11 3.15
N ALA A 697 -1.16 18.70 2.58
CA ALA A 697 -2.47 19.28 2.86
C ALA A 697 -3.60 18.26 2.72
N TYR A 698 -4.71 18.55 3.39
CA TYR A 698 -6.00 17.87 3.19
C TYR A 698 -6.94 18.81 2.46
N VAL A 699 -7.58 18.34 1.40
CA VAL A 699 -8.51 19.14 0.59
C VAL A 699 -9.85 18.44 0.57
N ALA A 700 -10.89 19.12 1.04
CA ALA A 700 -12.27 18.62 1.01
C ALA A 700 -13.10 19.34 -0.04
N PHE A 701 -13.96 18.60 -0.71
CA PHE A 701 -14.89 19.07 -1.72
C PHE A 701 -16.32 18.75 -1.31
N ALA A 702 -17.25 19.60 -1.69
CA ALA A 702 -18.67 19.38 -1.52
C ALA A 702 -19.46 20.16 -2.58
N LEU A 703 -20.74 19.82 -2.75
CA LEU A 703 -21.64 20.63 -3.54
C LEU A 703 -21.91 21.99 -2.82
N PRO A 704 -22.09 23.10 -3.53
CA PRO A 704 -22.48 24.37 -2.93
C PRO A 704 -23.73 24.22 -2.07
N LYS A 705 -23.84 25.02 -0.99
CA LYS A 705 -25.08 25.11 -0.23
C LYS A 705 -26.15 25.80 -1.09
N LYS A 706 -27.43 25.43 -0.87
CA LYS A 706 -28.52 26.19 -1.48
C LYS A 706 -28.44 27.63 -0.97
N GLY A 707 -28.05 28.57 -1.85
CA GLY A 707 -27.93 30.01 -1.53
C GLY A 707 -26.48 30.54 -1.55
N ASP A 708 -25.46 29.70 -1.80
CA ASP A 708 -24.08 30.16 -2.07
C ASP A 708 -23.91 30.56 -3.55
#